data_d30b82185a35cbd5cc58dcb0bfdfbe28
#
_entry.id   d30b82185a35cbd5cc58dcb0bfdfbe28
#
_cell.length_a   1.000
_cell.length_b   1.000
_cell.length_c   1.000
_cell.angle_alpha   90.00
_cell.angle_beta   90.00
_cell.angle_gamma   90.00
#
_symmetry.space_group_name_H-M   'P 1'
#
loop_
_entity.id
_entity.type
_entity.pdbx_description
1 polymer ?
#
loop_
_entity_poly.entity_id
_entity_poly.type
_entity_poly.pdbx_seq_one_letter_code
_entity_poly.pdbx_strand_id
1 'polypeptide(L)'
;MSKSIRLLVLAGVVGVSQFLTVAYGKPVDLKLGSGDVLRIEPVAANITRIRLSADGKFEPSLMERYEIVRTDWPECRFGPTERGGAAWISTEAGTLVIDVNNGRMQWVNRQGETICEQILPQPSRLSQPQLQAFKTRQAALAEYFKGEKRKAGQIQIIGSAARDKTEYSESMHEFDLPDNSFGATFSIRDNERFYGLGTASSHRLQLRGYGYRLWTQYRGNFEFRGTPGGWEQTEGPIPLLLSTGGWGIFVNTTWVHYYDIGRYEKDKMFFWGPGGQLDFYLLIGETPAKLIELYTEITGKPRLLPLFGYGLSYVGQITQNEHEILNDARLFREKGIPCDLMGLEPQWMKKNYDASHEKEWNPDKFYVPAWMGPNSKDSTFIGGLDRIGFKVSLWLVCRDDLTMEEERQFAIRAGRGQDFPAEPDAWFNHLQKLVRNGVRAFKMDPENLIQEHADRKYYNGRCDLENHNLTQILYHKQMCLGYEQFTGRRAMTHYCAAYAGVQHWGATTMGDNGGGQKALVWMLNYGMCGHMNTSCDMQTRGPGVHFGFLQPWSQHNNWAYATQPWFLGKQAEAIYRDYARLRYSLMPYIYSAAHAGCRTAMPILRPMPLVYPDDLKLADCTTQYMLGDSLLVTAFSDKVYLPAGRWIDYWSGAEYQGPREMPCAYPKNRAGGLFIRAGAILPYGPEMDYVGEQLVETLKLHVYPEGKSEYTLSEDDGDSLEYLKGAVARTPIRCEAGPGQVTLTIEPRHGAYRGMPSQRGYEVSIHMARPKTVTVAGVANTPKSEWSYNTEAKAVCLSVTEDPERKTPVVIQCNL
;
A
#
# COMPACT_ATOMS: atom_id res chain seq x y z
N MET A 1 13.53 -41.10 -5.35
CA MET A 1 13.70 -42.14 -4.32
C MET A 1 13.26 -41.56 -3.00
N SER A 2 12.06 -41.94 -2.56
CA SER A 2 11.41 -41.45 -1.33
C SER A 2 12.02 -42.17 -0.13
N LYS A 3 12.68 -41.45 0.78
CA LYS A 3 13.09 -41.99 2.09
C LYS A 3 12.03 -41.57 3.11
N SER A 4 11.19 -42.54 3.51
CA SER A 4 10.30 -42.40 4.66
C SER A 4 11.11 -42.55 5.97
N ILE A 5 11.17 -41.52 6.79
CA ILE A 5 11.74 -41.54 8.11
C ILE A 5 10.58 -41.72 9.12
N ARG A 6 10.58 -42.82 9.84
CA ARG A 6 9.62 -43.08 10.92
C ARG A 6 10.13 -42.46 12.21
N LEU A 7 9.37 -41.51 12.79
CA LEU A 7 9.61 -40.98 14.13
C LEU A 7 8.56 -41.54 15.08
N LEU A 8 9.01 -42.23 16.11
CA LEU A 8 8.15 -42.66 17.23
C LEU A 8 8.10 -41.54 18.28
N VAL A 9 6.93 -40.99 18.54
CA VAL A 9 6.69 -40.09 19.69
C VAL A 9 5.92 -40.91 20.76
N LEU A 10 6.58 -41.20 21.87
CA LEU A 10 5.96 -41.79 23.07
C LEU A 10 5.27 -40.68 23.88
N ALA A 11 3.92 -40.62 23.84
CA ALA A 11 3.12 -39.91 24.81
C ALA A 11 2.36 -40.96 25.65
N GLY A 12 2.63 -40.99 26.95
CA GLY A 12 2.06 -41.95 27.87
C GLY A 12 0.55 -41.74 28.10
N VAL A 13 -0.08 -42.87 28.27
CA VAL A 13 -1.38 -43.26 28.82
C VAL A 13 -2.51 -43.40 27.81
N VAL A 14 -2.85 -44.68 27.59
CA VAL A 14 -3.97 -45.32 26.87
C VAL A 14 -3.83 -45.43 25.36
N GLY A 15 -3.46 -46.66 24.99
CA GLY A 15 -3.06 -47.09 23.66
C GLY A 15 -4.07 -46.91 22.53
N VAL A 16 -3.55 -46.23 21.53
CA VAL A 16 -3.66 -46.58 20.12
C VAL A 16 -2.45 -45.93 19.44
N SER A 17 -1.48 -46.74 19.03
CA SER A 17 -0.38 -46.30 18.17
C SER A 17 -0.89 -45.99 16.77
N GLN A 18 -1.12 -44.71 16.47
CA GLN A 18 -1.34 -44.26 15.07
C GLN A 18 -0.03 -43.72 14.52
N PHE A 19 0.39 -44.30 13.41
CA PHE A 19 1.51 -43.78 12.61
C PHE A 19 1.10 -42.46 11.94
N LEU A 20 1.65 -41.35 12.36
CA LEU A 20 1.60 -40.09 11.66
C LEU A 20 2.46 -40.21 10.39
N THR A 21 1.83 -40.31 9.23
CA THR A 21 2.52 -40.14 7.94
C THR A 21 2.70 -38.62 7.74
N VAL A 22 3.91 -38.11 8.00
CA VAL A 22 4.22 -36.72 7.65
C VAL A 22 4.33 -36.64 6.15
N ALA A 23 3.37 -35.94 5.50
CA ALA A 23 3.43 -35.63 4.09
C ALA A 23 4.22 -34.31 3.90
N TYR A 24 5.14 -34.31 2.96
CA TYR A 24 5.88 -33.11 2.58
C TYR A 24 5.35 -32.62 1.22
N GLY A 25 4.91 -31.36 1.19
CA GLY A 25 4.80 -30.57 -0.05
C GLY A 25 3.74 -30.98 -1.08
N LYS A 26 2.90 -31.98 -0.83
CA LYS A 26 1.83 -32.33 -1.78
C LYS A 26 0.46 -31.92 -1.27
N PRO A 27 -0.40 -31.31 -2.15
CA PRO A 27 -1.79 -31.02 -1.81
C PRO A 27 -2.54 -32.27 -1.31
N VAL A 28 -3.52 -32.05 -0.45
CA VAL A 28 -4.45 -33.10 -0.02
C VAL A 28 -5.77 -32.91 -0.79
N ASP A 29 -6.10 -33.88 -1.61
CA ASP A 29 -7.36 -33.91 -2.35
C ASP A 29 -8.38 -34.79 -1.60
N LEU A 30 -9.51 -34.19 -1.23
CA LEU A 30 -10.61 -34.82 -0.52
C LEU A 30 -11.84 -34.88 -1.44
N LYS A 31 -12.36 -36.08 -1.69
CA LYS A 31 -13.61 -36.24 -2.42
C LYS A 31 -14.77 -36.05 -1.46
N LEU A 32 -15.59 -35.04 -1.69
CA LEU A 32 -16.76 -34.71 -0.88
C LEU A 32 -17.96 -35.62 -1.19
N GLY A 33 -18.90 -35.68 -0.29
CA GLY A 33 -20.17 -36.41 -0.51
C GLY A 33 -21.00 -35.89 -1.69
N SER A 34 -20.79 -34.64 -2.12
CA SER A 34 -21.35 -34.06 -3.35
C SER A 34 -20.75 -34.64 -4.64
N GLY A 35 -19.58 -35.28 -4.55
CA GLY A 35 -18.79 -35.71 -5.69
C GLY A 35 -17.65 -34.74 -6.06
N ASP A 36 -17.71 -33.50 -5.59
CA ASP A 36 -16.68 -32.47 -5.80
C ASP A 36 -15.37 -32.86 -5.13
N VAL A 37 -14.25 -32.35 -5.64
CA VAL A 37 -12.92 -32.51 -5.05
C VAL A 37 -12.50 -31.22 -4.37
N LEU A 38 -12.26 -31.28 -3.07
CA LEU A 38 -11.72 -30.20 -2.26
C LEU A 38 -10.19 -30.39 -2.12
N ARG A 39 -9.42 -29.44 -2.63
CA ARG A 39 -7.96 -29.44 -2.54
C ARG A 39 -7.49 -28.49 -1.44
N ILE A 40 -6.69 -29.02 -0.52
CA ILE A 40 -6.10 -28.29 0.59
C ILE A 40 -4.58 -28.26 0.43
N GLU A 41 -4.02 -27.07 0.37
CA GLU A 41 -2.58 -26.82 0.18
C GLU A 41 -2.04 -25.92 1.31
N PRO A 42 -1.54 -26.48 2.43
CA PRO A 42 -0.80 -25.68 3.40
C PRO A 42 0.52 -25.22 2.77
N VAL A 43 0.59 -23.95 2.36
CA VAL A 43 1.78 -23.36 1.70
C VAL A 43 2.76 -22.77 2.72
N ALA A 44 2.27 -22.44 3.90
CA ALA A 44 3.05 -22.07 5.08
C ALA A 44 2.27 -22.48 6.34
N ALA A 45 2.91 -22.44 7.51
CA ALA A 45 2.25 -22.83 8.75
C ALA A 45 0.93 -22.07 9.01
N ASN A 46 0.87 -20.81 8.63
CA ASN A 46 -0.24 -19.89 8.84
C ASN A 46 -1.02 -19.57 7.55
N ILE A 47 -0.69 -20.18 6.42
CA ILE A 47 -1.31 -19.92 5.12
C ILE A 47 -1.74 -21.24 4.51
N THR A 48 -3.03 -21.43 4.31
CA THR A 48 -3.59 -22.60 3.64
C THR A 48 -4.41 -22.17 2.44
N ARG A 49 -4.06 -22.63 1.25
CA ARG A 49 -4.86 -22.46 0.04
C ARG A 49 -5.93 -23.53 -0.04
N ILE A 50 -7.13 -23.15 -0.38
CA ILE A 50 -8.33 -23.99 -0.44
C ILE A 50 -8.96 -23.81 -1.81
N ARG A 51 -9.11 -24.92 -2.55
CA ARG A 51 -9.72 -24.93 -3.88
C ARG A 51 -10.79 -26.01 -4.00
N LEU A 52 -11.85 -25.73 -4.74
CA LEU A 52 -12.92 -26.68 -4.99
C LEU A 52 -13.16 -26.85 -6.49
N SER A 53 -13.23 -28.09 -6.95
CA SER A 53 -13.47 -28.44 -8.35
C SER A 53 -14.52 -29.55 -8.45
N ALA A 54 -15.49 -29.40 -9.37
CA ALA A 54 -16.52 -30.41 -9.64
C ALA A 54 -15.96 -31.65 -10.35
N ASP A 55 -14.89 -31.51 -11.15
CA ASP A 55 -14.28 -32.59 -11.94
C ASP A 55 -12.88 -33.00 -11.44
N GLY A 56 -12.42 -32.41 -10.36
CA GLY A 56 -11.09 -32.65 -9.78
C GLY A 56 -9.94 -32.03 -10.57
N LYS A 57 -10.18 -31.17 -11.55
CA LYS A 57 -9.16 -30.44 -12.28
C LYS A 57 -8.95 -29.06 -11.66
N PHE A 58 -7.71 -28.68 -11.46
CA PHE A 58 -7.30 -27.43 -10.85
C PHE A 58 -6.33 -26.69 -11.78
N GLU A 59 -6.88 -25.83 -12.62
CA GLU A 59 -6.11 -24.99 -13.51
C GLU A 59 -5.45 -23.83 -12.71
N PRO A 60 -4.25 -23.37 -13.11
CA PRO A 60 -3.66 -22.16 -12.56
C PRO A 60 -4.55 -20.96 -12.82
N SER A 61 -4.79 -20.14 -11.79
CA SER A 61 -5.50 -18.86 -11.94
C SER A 61 -4.70 -17.89 -12.82
N LEU A 62 -5.35 -16.86 -13.37
CA LEU A 62 -4.63 -15.79 -14.07
C LEU A 62 -3.63 -15.07 -13.14
N MET A 63 -3.94 -15.01 -11.84
CA MET A 63 -3.03 -14.45 -10.84
C MET A 63 -1.72 -15.25 -10.72
N GLU A 64 -1.78 -16.58 -10.84
CA GLU A 64 -0.60 -17.45 -10.86
C GLU A 64 0.13 -17.36 -12.20
N ARG A 65 -0.62 -17.45 -13.31
CA ARG A 65 -0.03 -17.41 -14.67
C ARG A 65 0.77 -16.13 -14.90
N TYR A 66 0.31 -15.02 -14.34
CA TYR A 66 0.91 -13.68 -14.51
C TYR A 66 1.74 -13.25 -13.29
N GLU A 67 2.12 -14.20 -12.42
CA GLU A 67 3.02 -13.96 -11.29
C GLU A 67 2.57 -12.79 -10.37
N ILE A 68 1.26 -12.64 -10.19
CA ILE A 68 0.70 -11.72 -9.20
C ILE A 68 0.71 -12.37 -7.81
N VAL A 69 0.53 -13.68 -7.78
CA VAL A 69 0.64 -14.49 -6.55
C VAL A 69 1.80 -15.46 -6.66
N ARG A 70 2.42 -15.71 -5.53
CA ARG A 70 3.55 -16.61 -5.40
C ARG A 70 3.15 -18.06 -5.62
N THR A 71 3.96 -18.79 -6.40
CA THR A 71 3.79 -20.23 -6.67
C THR A 71 4.95 -21.09 -6.17
N ASP A 72 6.13 -20.50 -5.94
CA ASP A 72 7.36 -21.14 -5.49
C ASP A 72 7.47 -21.19 -3.95
N TRP A 73 6.54 -21.88 -3.31
CA TRP A 73 6.52 -21.98 -1.86
C TRP A 73 7.59 -22.98 -1.36
N PRO A 74 8.27 -22.67 -0.23
CA PRO A 74 9.10 -23.64 0.45
C PRO A 74 8.24 -24.81 0.96
N GLU A 75 8.83 -25.97 1.12
CA GLU A 75 8.12 -27.14 1.66
C GLU A 75 7.52 -26.85 3.05
N CYS A 76 6.21 -26.90 3.15
CA CYS A 76 5.49 -26.82 4.42
C CYS A 76 5.32 -28.23 5.02
N ARG A 77 5.54 -28.34 6.33
CA ARG A 77 5.28 -29.58 7.08
C ARG A 77 3.84 -29.62 7.55
N PHE A 78 3.11 -30.64 7.16
CA PHE A 78 1.76 -30.88 7.67
C PHE A 78 1.45 -32.38 7.76
N GLY A 79 0.48 -32.74 8.59
CA GLY A 79 0.08 -34.13 8.81
C GLY A 79 -1.41 -34.32 8.53
N PRO A 80 -1.79 -34.93 7.39
CA PRO A 80 -3.18 -35.31 7.16
C PRO A 80 -3.51 -36.59 7.97
N THR A 81 -4.66 -36.59 8.67
CA THR A 81 -5.22 -37.75 9.35
C THR A 81 -6.73 -37.78 9.15
N GLU A 82 -7.32 -38.96 9.10
CA GLU A 82 -8.77 -39.11 9.05
C GLU A 82 -9.28 -39.76 10.34
N ARG A 83 -10.35 -39.20 10.90
CA ARG A 83 -11.02 -39.71 12.11
C ARG A 83 -12.53 -39.40 12.05
N GLY A 84 -13.37 -40.43 12.18
CA GLY A 84 -14.80 -40.20 12.37
C GLY A 84 -15.51 -39.50 11.20
N GLY A 85 -15.04 -39.67 9.96
CA GLY A 85 -15.60 -38.99 8.78
C GLY A 85 -15.12 -37.55 8.60
N ALA A 86 -14.10 -37.12 9.36
CA ALA A 86 -13.45 -35.83 9.20
C ALA A 86 -11.95 -35.98 8.82
N ALA A 87 -11.48 -35.13 7.92
CA ALA A 87 -10.06 -34.98 7.64
C ALA A 87 -9.47 -33.89 8.54
N TRP A 88 -8.31 -34.19 9.13
CA TRP A 88 -7.55 -33.32 10.02
C TRP A 88 -6.22 -32.97 9.36
N ILE A 89 -5.98 -31.72 9.07
CA ILE A 89 -4.73 -31.25 8.43
C ILE A 89 -4.05 -30.31 9.40
N SER A 90 -2.99 -30.81 10.06
CA SER A 90 -2.28 -30.11 11.11
C SER A 90 -1.00 -29.48 10.58
N THR A 91 -0.77 -28.21 10.89
CA THR A 91 0.47 -27.45 10.68
C THR A 91 1.06 -27.04 12.03
N GLU A 92 2.17 -26.32 11.99
CA GLU A 92 2.75 -25.72 13.22
C GLU A 92 1.85 -24.65 13.85
N ALA A 93 0.92 -24.04 13.12
CA ALA A 93 0.04 -22.99 13.64
C ALA A 93 -1.27 -23.51 14.23
N GLY A 94 -1.74 -24.66 13.79
CA GLY A 94 -3.01 -25.24 14.22
C GLY A 94 -3.47 -26.36 13.29
N THR A 95 -4.75 -26.65 13.34
CA THR A 95 -5.35 -27.77 12.58
C THR A 95 -6.60 -27.31 11.83
N LEU A 96 -6.66 -27.60 10.54
CA LEU A 96 -7.87 -27.50 9.75
C LEU A 96 -8.62 -28.83 9.84
N VAL A 97 -9.85 -28.80 10.33
CA VAL A 97 -10.75 -29.93 10.45
C VAL A 97 -11.85 -29.83 9.40
N ILE A 98 -12.01 -30.86 8.59
CA ILE A 98 -12.90 -30.85 7.42
C ILE A 98 -13.84 -32.05 7.52
N ASP A 99 -15.16 -31.83 7.54
CA ASP A 99 -16.14 -32.86 7.35
C ASP A 99 -16.20 -33.26 5.86
N VAL A 100 -15.76 -34.45 5.53
CA VAL A 100 -15.66 -34.92 4.14
C VAL A 100 -17.02 -35.16 3.48
N ASN A 101 -18.11 -35.26 4.25
CA ASN A 101 -19.45 -35.46 3.69
C ASN A 101 -20.02 -34.17 3.07
N ASN A 102 -19.80 -33.05 3.75
CA ASN A 102 -20.40 -31.77 3.37
C ASN A 102 -19.37 -30.65 3.14
N GLY A 103 -18.08 -30.90 3.39
CA GLY A 103 -16.99 -29.95 3.22
C GLY A 103 -16.94 -28.82 4.24
N ARG A 104 -17.71 -28.89 5.33
CA ARG A 104 -17.63 -27.90 6.41
C ARG A 104 -16.24 -27.91 7.03
N MET A 105 -15.66 -26.74 7.23
CA MET A 105 -14.29 -26.60 7.72
C MET A 105 -14.25 -25.76 8.98
N GLN A 106 -13.34 -26.12 9.89
CA GLN A 106 -13.02 -25.35 11.10
C GLN A 106 -11.51 -25.27 11.25
N TRP A 107 -10.99 -24.09 11.51
CA TRP A 107 -9.61 -23.93 11.94
C TRP A 107 -9.55 -23.88 13.47
N VAL A 108 -8.76 -24.80 14.04
CA VAL A 108 -8.59 -24.94 15.48
C VAL A 108 -7.13 -24.62 15.85
N ASN A 109 -6.90 -23.70 16.76
CA ASN A 109 -5.57 -23.34 17.22
C ASN A 109 -4.95 -24.43 18.12
N ARG A 110 -3.71 -24.23 18.56
CA ARG A 110 -3.01 -25.20 19.44
C ARG A 110 -3.65 -25.38 20.82
N GLN A 111 -4.45 -24.41 21.25
CA GLN A 111 -5.17 -24.44 22.52
C GLN A 111 -6.50 -25.21 22.41
N GLY A 112 -6.88 -25.61 21.19
CA GLY A 112 -8.15 -26.31 20.94
C GLY A 112 -9.33 -25.36 20.69
N GLU A 113 -9.08 -24.08 20.49
CA GLU A 113 -10.12 -23.07 20.22
C GLU A 113 -10.37 -22.95 18.72
N THR A 114 -11.64 -22.93 18.34
CA THR A 114 -12.03 -22.66 16.94
C THR A 114 -11.83 -21.20 16.62
N ILE A 115 -10.95 -20.90 15.68
CA ILE A 115 -10.62 -19.53 15.24
C ILE A 115 -11.59 -19.06 14.17
N CYS A 116 -11.85 -19.91 13.16
CA CYS A 116 -12.86 -19.62 12.15
C CYS A 116 -13.58 -20.90 11.72
N GLU A 117 -14.78 -20.73 11.18
CA GLU A 117 -15.62 -21.79 10.67
C GLU A 117 -16.21 -21.41 9.33
N GLN A 118 -16.02 -22.26 8.33
CA GLN A 118 -16.67 -22.16 7.03
C GLN A 118 -17.84 -23.12 6.98
N ILE A 119 -19.02 -22.60 6.68
CA ILE A 119 -20.27 -23.37 6.75
C ILE A 119 -20.58 -24.08 5.43
N LEU A 120 -20.34 -23.41 4.31
CA LEU A 120 -20.69 -23.92 2.96
C LEU A 120 -19.52 -23.71 2.01
N PRO A 121 -18.83 -24.77 1.57
CA PRO A 121 -17.77 -24.67 0.59
C PRO A 121 -18.26 -24.74 -0.87
N GLN A 122 -19.56 -24.90 -1.11
CA GLN A 122 -20.08 -25.26 -2.43
C GLN A 122 -20.07 -24.09 -3.42
N PRO A 123 -19.52 -24.28 -4.64
CA PRO A 123 -19.35 -23.23 -5.63
C PRO A 123 -20.65 -22.57 -6.09
N SER A 124 -21.75 -23.31 -6.19
CA SER A 124 -22.95 -22.88 -6.90
C SER A 124 -24.21 -22.74 -6.03
N ARG A 125 -24.09 -22.88 -4.71
CA ARG A 125 -25.29 -22.93 -3.86
C ARG A 125 -25.24 -21.86 -2.76
N LEU A 126 -25.37 -20.59 -3.18
CA LEU A 126 -25.94 -19.61 -2.28
C LEU A 126 -27.27 -20.17 -1.71
N SER A 127 -27.54 -19.97 -0.43
CA SER A 127 -28.87 -20.33 0.11
C SER A 127 -29.94 -19.64 -0.74
N GLN A 128 -31.11 -20.22 -0.85
CA GLN A 128 -32.19 -19.64 -1.64
C GLN A 128 -32.50 -18.19 -1.26
N PRO A 129 -32.48 -17.80 0.04
CA PRO A 129 -32.59 -16.39 0.42
C PRO A 129 -31.45 -15.51 -0.11
N GLN A 130 -30.20 -15.98 -0.07
CA GLN A 130 -29.03 -15.24 -0.60
C GLN A 130 -29.13 -15.05 -2.11
N LEU A 131 -29.48 -16.11 -2.82
CA LEU A 131 -29.71 -16.08 -4.27
C LEU A 131 -30.87 -15.14 -4.65
N GLN A 132 -32.00 -15.17 -3.92
CA GLN A 132 -33.11 -14.27 -4.16
C GLN A 132 -32.75 -12.81 -3.86
N ALA A 133 -32.01 -12.53 -2.77
CA ALA A 133 -31.53 -11.19 -2.44
C ALA A 133 -30.59 -10.68 -3.52
N PHE A 134 -29.70 -11.52 -4.04
CA PHE A 134 -28.83 -11.19 -5.14
C PHE A 134 -29.61 -10.84 -6.43
N LYS A 135 -30.55 -11.69 -6.87
CA LYS A 135 -31.37 -11.43 -8.06
C LYS A 135 -32.18 -10.13 -7.95
N THR A 136 -32.77 -9.87 -6.79
CA THR A 136 -33.53 -8.64 -6.54
C THR A 136 -32.61 -7.40 -6.66
N ARG A 137 -31.39 -7.50 -6.21
CA ARG A 137 -30.40 -6.40 -6.28
C ARG A 137 -29.87 -6.18 -7.69
N GLN A 138 -29.66 -7.25 -8.45
CA GLN A 138 -29.28 -7.11 -9.86
C GLN A 138 -30.34 -6.39 -10.67
N ALA A 139 -31.61 -6.76 -10.48
CA ALA A 139 -32.72 -6.08 -11.13
C ALA A 139 -32.78 -4.58 -10.77
N ALA A 140 -32.52 -4.24 -9.50
CA ALA A 140 -32.48 -2.86 -9.05
C ALA A 140 -31.25 -2.08 -9.61
N LEU A 141 -30.09 -2.73 -9.73
CA LEU A 141 -28.91 -2.16 -10.36
C LEU A 141 -29.12 -1.93 -11.86
N ALA A 142 -29.68 -2.89 -12.57
CA ALA A 142 -30.00 -2.76 -13.99
C ALA A 142 -30.95 -1.58 -14.23
N GLU A 143 -31.97 -1.41 -13.40
CA GLU A 143 -32.91 -0.28 -13.49
C GLU A 143 -32.23 1.08 -13.18
N TYR A 144 -31.36 1.12 -12.18
CA TYR A 144 -30.56 2.29 -11.86
C TYR A 144 -29.67 2.71 -13.03
N PHE A 145 -28.92 1.78 -13.63
CA PHE A 145 -28.05 2.07 -14.78
C PHE A 145 -28.83 2.49 -16.02
N LYS A 146 -30.03 1.97 -16.26
CA LYS A 146 -30.92 2.50 -17.31
C LYS A 146 -31.28 3.98 -17.08
N GLY A 147 -31.47 4.36 -15.82
CA GLY A 147 -31.72 5.75 -15.42
C GLY A 147 -30.53 6.66 -15.61
N GLU A 148 -29.33 6.20 -15.25
CA GLU A 148 -28.07 6.96 -15.37
C GLU A 148 -27.59 7.11 -16.82
N LYS A 149 -27.82 6.14 -17.71
CA LYS A 149 -27.57 6.30 -19.17
C LYS A 149 -28.23 7.56 -19.74
N ARG A 150 -29.42 7.90 -19.28
CA ARG A 150 -30.11 9.14 -19.70
C ARG A 150 -29.40 10.39 -19.19
N LYS A 151 -28.72 10.35 -18.06
CA LYS A 151 -27.98 11.47 -17.48
C LYS A 151 -26.56 11.59 -18.06
N ALA A 152 -25.85 10.48 -18.27
CA ALA A 152 -24.50 10.46 -18.83
C ALA A 152 -24.46 11.00 -20.26
N GLY A 153 -25.53 10.83 -21.06
CA GLY A 153 -25.67 11.45 -22.36
C GLY A 153 -25.80 12.98 -22.33
N GLN A 154 -25.92 13.60 -21.15
CA GLN A 154 -26.05 15.06 -20.97
C GLN A 154 -24.79 15.70 -20.36
N ILE A 155 -23.79 14.93 -19.91
CA ILE A 155 -22.55 15.47 -19.38
C ILE A 155 -21.57 15.70 -20.55
N GLN A 156 -21.68 16.85 -21.21
CA GLN A 156 -20.60 17.37 -22.05
C GLN A 156 -19.49 17.84 -21.11
N ILE A 157 -18.43 17.04 -20.99
CA ILE A 157 -17.18 17.54 -20.41
C ILE A 157 -16.56 18.47 -21.43
N ILE A 158 -16.59 19.77 -21.13
CA ILE A 158 -15.98 20.81 -21.92
C ILE A 158 -14.50 20.49 -22.12
N GLY A 159 -14.06 20.23 -23.35
CA GLY A 159 -12.64 20.11 -23.74
C GLY A 159 -12.17 18.74 -24.25
N SER A 160 -12.98 17.71 -24.33
CA SER A 160 -12.60 16.45 -24.99
C SER A 160 -12.99 16.45 -26.45
N ALA A 161 -12.00 16.58 -27.36
CA ALA A 161 -12.21 16.27 -28.75
C ALA A 161 -12.64 14.80 -28.88
N ALA A 162 -13.81 14.59 -29.48
CA ALA A 162 -14.35 13.32 -29.95
C ALA A 162 -13.93 12.11 -29.12
N ARG A 163 -14.54 11.92 -27.93
CA ARG A 163 -14.67 10.56 -27.39
C ARG A 163 -15.44 9.75 -28.41
N ASP A 164 -14.85 8.66 -28.91
CA ASP A 164 -15.64 7.63 -29.54
C ASP A 164 -16.81 7.35 -28.63
N LYS A 165 -18.02 7.45 -29.17
CA LYS A 165 -19.23 7.07 -28.48
C LYS A 165 -19.14 5.56 -28.26
N THR A 166 -18.52 5.16 -27.18
CA THR A 166 -18.62 3.79 -26.69
C THR A 166 -20.05 3.63 -26.24
N GLU A 167 -20.85 3.01 -27.06
CA GLU A 167 -22.19 2.58 -26.68
C GLU A 167 -22.01 1.58 -25.55
N TYR A 168 -22.48 1.91 -24.36
CA TYR A 168 -22.60 0.94 -23.28
C TYR A 168 -23.59 -0.11 -23.75
N SER A 169 -23.11 -1.33 -23.96
CA SER A 169 -23.96 -2.43 -24.34
C SER A 169 -24.95 -2.73 -23.20
N GLU A 170 -26.23 -2.91 -23.55
CA GLU A 170 -27.28 -3.26 -22.57
C GLU A 170 -27.05 -4.62 -21.92
N SER A 171 -26.24 -5.48 -22.55
CA SER A 171 -25.93 -6.83 -22.11
C SER A 171 -25.09 -6.91 -20.81
N MET A 172 -24.44 -5.83 -20.39
CA MET A 172 -23.67 -5.83 -19.14
C MET A 172 -24.50 -5.98 -17.87
N HIS A 173 -25.78 -5.80 -17.95
CA HIS A 173 -26.66 -5.75 -16.77
C HIS A 173 -27.43 -7.04 -16.53
N GLU A 174 -27.41 -7.97 -17.47
CA GLU A 174 -27.98 -9.30 -17.33
C GLU A 174 -26.89 -10.31 -16.95
N PHE A 175 -26.58 -10.37 -15.68
CA PHE A 175 -25.81 -11.50 -15.17
C PHE A 175 -26.77 -12.69 -14.97
N ASP A 176 -26.93 -13.51 -15.97
CA ASP A 176 -27.29 -14.89 -15.72
C ASP A 176 -26.16 -15.51 -14.91
N LEU A 177 -26.50 -16.09 -13.77
CA LEU A 177 -25.51 -16.80 -12.96
C LEU A 177 -24.93 -17.94 -13.81
N PRO A 178 -23.66 -17.90 -14.21
CA PRO A 178 -23.09 -19.04 -14.93
C PRO A 178 -23.12 -20.27 -14.01
N ASP A 179 -23.21 -21.43 -14.61
CA ASP A 179 -23.28 -22.73 -13.88
C ASP A 179 -22.01 -22.97 -13.03
N ASN A 180 -20.94 -22.22 -13.27
CA ASN A 180 -19.64 -22.31 -12.58
C ASN A 180 -19.38 -21.19 -11.59
N SER A 181 -20.39 -20.54 -11.03
CA SER A 181 -20.21 -19.56 -9.95
C SER A 181 -19.52 -20.20 -8.73
N PHE A 182 -18.73 -19.39 -8.00
CA PHE A 182 -18.06 -19.81 -6.77
C PHE A 182 -18.54 -19.01 -5.56
N GLY A 183 -18.35 -19.56 -4.38
CA GLY A 183 -18.63 -18.84 -3.14
C GLY A 183 -18.32 -19.65 -1.89
N ALA A 184 -18.17 -18.95 -0.77
CA ALA A 184 -18.00 -19.56 0.55
C ALA A 184 -18.65 -18.70 1.63
N THR A 185 -19.12 -19.33 2.69
CA THR A 185 -19.76 -18.66 3.84
C THR A 185 -19.00 -18.98 5.11
N PHE A 186 -18.77 -17.98 5.94
CA PHE A 186 -18.10 -18.09 7.23
C PHE A 186 -19.02 -17.64 8.35
N SER A 187 -18.96 -18.31 9.49
CA SER A 187 -19.55 -17.83 10.74
C SER A 187 -18.76 -16.64 11.27
N ILE A 188 -19.42 -15.62 11.78
CA ILE A 188 -18.80 -14.45 12.42
C ILE A 188 -19.35 -14.27 13.83
N ARG A 189 -18.48 -13.90 14.76
CA ARG A 189 -18.83 -13.70 16.19
C ARG A 189 -19.38 -12.30 16.41
N ASP A 190 -20.15 -12.09 17.47
CA ASP A 190 -20.81 -10.80 17.74
C ASP A 190 -19.86 -9.61 17.81
N ASN A 191 -18.69 -9.76 18.42
CA ASN A 191 -17.72 -8.68 18.60
C ASN A 191 -16.63 -8.63 17.52
N GLU A 192 -16.76 -9.43 16.47
CA GLU A 192 -15.77 -9.54 15.42
C GLU A 192 -15.89 -8.35 14.45
N ARG A 193 -14.78 -7.71 14.15
CA ARG A 193 -14.66 -6.57 13.23
C ARG A 193 -13.91 -6.98 11.99
N PHE A 194 -14.24 -6.35 10.88
CA PHE A 194 -13.68 -6.69 9.57
C PHE A 194 -13.09 -5.46 8.90
N TYR A 195 -11.94 -5.64 8.25
CA TYR A 195 -11.18 -4.61 7.54
C TYR A 195 -10.65 -5.15 6.22
N GLY A 196 -10.13 -4.26 5.35
CA GLY A 196 -9.54 -4.66 4.09
C GLY A 196 -10.37 -4.26 2.88
N LEU A 197 -10.45 -5.12 1.86
CA LEU A 197 -11.12 -4.96 0.57
C LEU A 197 -10.65 -3.73 -0.24
N GLY A 198 -9.43 -3.24 -0.02
CA GLY A 198 -8.89 -2.07 -0.69
C GLY A 198 -9.65 -0.80 -0.32
N THR A 199 -9.87 0.09 -1.27
CA THR A 199 -10.62 1.34 -1.03
C THR A 199 -12.13 1.13 -0.94
N ALA A 200 -12.58 0.05 -0.30
CA ALA A 200 -13.98 -0.41 -0.27
C ALA A 200 -14.98 0.65 0.22
N SER A 201 -14.57 1.55 1.11
CA SER A 201 -15.42 2.64 1.59
C SER A 201 -14.66 3.95 1.70
N SER A 202 -15.35 5.07 1.42
CA SER A 202 -14.84 6.44 1.66
C SER A 202 -15.29 7.02 3.00
N HIS A 203 -15.94 6.21 3.85
CA HIS A 203 -16.60 6.71 5.06
C HIS A 203 -16.25 5.95 6.32
N ARG A 204 -15.74 4.71 6.16
CA ARG A 204 -15.45 3.82 7.28
C ARG A 204 -14.26 2.92 6.99
N LEU A 205 -13.69 2.37 8.06
CA LEU A 205 -12.68 1.31 8.01
C LEU A 205 -13.28 -0.04 8.36
N GLN A 206 -14.22 -0.06 9.32
CA GLN A 206 -14.88 -1.26 9.79
C GLN A 206 -16.01 -1.63 8.82
N LEU A 207 -15.91 -2.84 8.21
CA LEU A 207 -16.72 -3.26 7.07
C LEU A 207 -17.97 -4.09 7.43
N ARG A 208 -18.11 -4.54 8.69
CA ARG A 208 -19.28 -5.36 9.12
C ARG A 208 -20.59 -4.59 9.00
N GLY A 209 -21.62 -5.28 8.56
CA GLY A 209 -22.96 -4.73 8.33
C GLY A 209 -23.19 -4.20 6.92
N TYR A 210 -22.23 -4.37 6.03
CA TYR A 210 -22.27 -3.81 4.67
C TYR A 210 -21.96 -4.87 3.61
N GLY A 211 -22.28 -4.54 2.35
CA GLY A 211 -21.98 -5.35 1.19
C GLY A 211 -21.07 -4.61 0.21
N TYR A 212 -20.14 -5.31 -0.42
CA TYR A 212 -19.13 -4.77 -1.30
C TYR A 212 -19.05 -5.53 -2.61
N ARG A 213 -18.94 -4.80 -3.73
CA ARG A 213 -18.64 -5.33 -5.05
C ARG A 213 -17.18 -5.02 -5.39
N LEU A 214 -16.36 -6.04 -5.55
CA LEU A 214 -14.97 -5.89 -5.96
C LEU A 214 -14.89 -5.84 -7.49
N TRP A 215 -14.99 -4.63 -7.98
CA TRP A 215 -14.94 -4.27 -9.39
C TRP A 215 -14.35 -2.87 -9.49
N THR A 216 -13.24 -2.73 -10.17
CA THR A 216 -12.59 -1.44 -10.33
C THR A 216 -13.49 -0.50 -11.11
N GLN A 217 -13.81 0.65 -10.52
CA GLN A 217 -14.65 1.64 -11.16
C GLN A 217 -14.17 3.06 -10.88
N TYR A 218 -13.97 3.82 -11.94
CA TYR A 218 -13.53 5.21 -11.82
C TYR A 218 -14.53 6.04 -11.03
N ARG A 219 -14.03 6.76 -10.03
CA ARG A 219 -14.83 7.53 -9.08
C ARG A 219 -15.93 6.71 -8.39
N GLY A 220 -15.66 5.42 -8.16
CA GLY A 220 -16.65 4.42 -7.75
C GLY A 220 -17.53 4.79 -6.58
N ASN A 221 -17.01 5.51 -5.61
CA ASN A 221 -17.78 5.95 -4.44
C ASN A 221 -18.42 7.33 -4.60
N PHE A 222 -18.17 8.03 -5.69
CA PHE A 222 -18.64 9.41 -5.84
C PHE A 222 -20.11 9.48 -6.27
N GLU A 223 -20.52 8.57 -7.15
CA GLU A 223 -21.81 8.60 -7.83
C GLU A 223 -22.77 7.50 -7.36
N PHE A 224 -22.25 6.46 -6.72
CA PHE A 224 -23.01 5.27 -6.34
C PHE A 224 -23.37 5.18 -4.86
N ARG A 225 -23.34 6.29 -4.15
CA ARG A 225 -23.94 6.36 -2.82
C ARG A 225 -25.40 5.97 -2.87
N GLY A 226 -25.73 4.82 -2.27
CA GLY A 226 -27.08 4.32 -2.26
C GLY A 226 -27.49 3.65 -3.57
N THR A 227 -26.54 2.98 -4.26
CA THR A 227 -26.91 2.05 -5.33
C THR A 227 -28.09 1.20 -4.88
N PRO A 228 -29.14 1.09 -5.68
CA PRO A 228 -30.22 0.16 -5.40
C PRO A 228 -29.63 -1.25 -5.22
N GLY A 229 -29.81 -1.83 -4.04
CA GLY A 229 -29.16 -3.06 -3.66
C GLY A 229 -27.99 -2.91 -2.68
N GLY A 230 -27.41 -1.70 -2.50
CA GLY A 230 -26.47 -1.34 -1.44
C GLY A 230 -25.14 -2.06 -1.43
N TRP A 231 -24.58 -2.37 -2.60
CA TRP A 231 -23.21 -2.78 -2.76
C TRP A 231 -22.33 -1.53 -2.95
N GLU A 232 -21.32 -1.37 -2.12
CA GLU A 232 -20.31 -0.30 -2.32
C GLU A 232 -19.31 -0.77 -3.36
N GLN A 233 -18.82 0.16 -4.20
CA GLN A 233 -17.84 -0.07 -5.26
C GLN A 233 -16.65 0.88 -5.09
N THR A 234 -15.53 0.58 -5.74
CA THR A 234 -14.27 1.28 -5.49
C THR A 234 -13.34 1.30 -6.71
N GLU A 235 -12.40 2.24 -6.74
CA GLU A 235 -11.33 2.32 -7.74
C GLU A 235 -10.24 1.27 -7.52
N GLY A 236 -9.98 0.89 -6.28
CA GLY A 236 -8.89 -0.01 -5.92
C GLY A 236 -9.35 -1.17 -5.05
N PRO A 237 -10.13 -2.11 -5.58
CA PRO A 237 -10.53 -3.30 -4.84
C PRO A 237 -9.31 -4.20 -4.59
N ILE A 238 -9.21 -4.74 -3.39
CA ILE A 238 -8.21 -5.76 -3.04
C ILE A 238 -8.96 -6.90 -2.36
N PRO A 239 -8.93 -8.14 -2.90
CA PRO A 239 -9.73 -9.25 -2.38
C PRO A 239 -9.15 -9.87 -1.10
N LEU A 240 -8.75 -9.02 -0.15
CA LEU A 240 -8.24 -9.35 1.18
C LEU A 240 -9.22 -8.87 2.23
N LEU A 241 -9.77 -9.79 3.02
CA LEU A 241 -10.60 -9.49 4.17
C LEU A 241 -9.85 -9.92 5.44
N LEU A 242 -9.78 -9.03 6.42
CA LEU A 242 -9.14 -9.24 7.72
C LEU A 242 -10.19 -9.26 8.82
N SER A 243 -10.14 -10.26 9.69
CA SER A 243 -10.96 -10.36 10.88
C SER A 243 -10.15 -10.13 12.16
N THR A 244 -10.72 -9.44 13.15
CA THR A 244 -10.17 -9.39 14.52
C THR A 244 -10.34 -10.71 15.28
N GLY A 245 -10.99 -11.71 14.68
CA GLY A 245 -11.08 -13.07 15.22
C GLY A 245 -9.82 -13.90 15.05
N GLY A 246 -8.74 -13.33 14.50
CA GLY A 246 -7.45 -14.05 14.32
C GLY A 246 -7.34 -14.77 12.97
N TRP A 247 -8.18 -14.41 11.99
CA TRP A 247 -8.16 -15.00 10.66
C TRP A 247 -8.39 -13.96 9.57
N GLY A 248 -8.04 -14.31 8.35
CA GLY A 248 -8.33 -13.51 7.16
C GLY A 248 -8.45 -14.39 5.94
N ILE A 249 -9.01 -13.86 4.88
CA ILE A 249 -9.10 -14.53 3.58
C ILE A 249 -8.56 -13.62 2.47
N PHE A 250 -7.81 -14.24 1.57
CA PHE A 250 -7.46 -13.64 0.29
C PHE A 250 -8.05 -14.49 -0.82
N VAL A 251 -9.01 -13.95 -1.58
CA VAL A 251 -9.67 -14.67 -2.67
C VAL A 251 -8.84 -14.54 -3.94
N ASN A 252 -8.31 -15.67 -4.43
CA ASN A 252 -7.42 -15.74 -5.57
C ASN A 252 -8.19 -15.79 -6.90
N THR A 253 -8.85 -14.69 -7.23
CA THR A 253 -9.66 -14.54 -8.42
C THR A 253 -9.44 -13.17 -9.07
N THR A 254 -9.64 -13.10 -10.38
CA THR A 254 -9.67 -11.85 -11.14
C THR A 254 -11.09 -11.44 -11.52
N TRP A 255 -12.05 -12.33 -11.36
CA TRP A 255 -13.44 -12.11 -11.61
C TRP A 255 -14.05 -11.02 -10.74
N VAL A 256 -15.04 -10.31 -11.24
CA VAL A 256 -15.93 -9.54 -10.38
C VAL A 256 -16.51 -10.44 -9.28
N HIS A 257 -16.48 -9.96 -8.04
CA HIS A 257 -17.01 -10.73 -6.92
C HIS A 257 -17.54 -9.82 -5.81
N TYR A 258 -18.24 -10.40 -4.88
CA TYR A 258 -19.04 -9.70 -3.90
C TYR A 258 -18.75 -10.22 -2.50
N TYR A 259 -18.83 -9.34 -1.51
CA TYR A 259 -18.77 -9.69 -0.09
C TYR A 259 -20.02 -9.16 0.61
N ASP A 260 -20.66 -9.98 1.41
CA ASP A 260 -21.66 -9.56 2.40
C ASP A 260 -21.10 -9.89 3.79
N ILE A 261 -20.90 -8.85 4.61
CA ILE A 261 -20.23 -9.00 5.90
C ILE A 261 -21.22 -8.73 7.02
N GLY A 262 -22.06 -9.72 7.32
CA GLY A 262 -23.07 -9.60 8.38
C GLY A 262 -24.19 -8.60 8.08
N ARG A 263 -24.38 -8.23 6.82
CA ARG A 263 -25.44 -7.33 6.40
C ARG A 263 -26.76 -8.06 6.25
N TYR A 264 -26.73 -9.18 5.56
CA TYR A 264 -27.90 -10.00 5.28
C TYR A 264 -28.24 -10.91 6.47
N GLU A 265 -27.25 -11.66 6.93
CA GLU A 265 -27.28 -12.47 8.15
C GLU A 265 -26.20 -11.97 9.11
N LYS A 266 -26.57 -11.51 10.29
CA LYS A 266 -25.66 -10.79 11.21
C LYS A 266 -24.49 -11.63 11.73
N ASP A 267 -24.68 -12.95 11.75
CA ASP A 267 -23.73 -13.96 12.23
C ASP A 267 -22.95 -14.64 11.10
N LYS A 268 -23.08 -14.13 9.84
CA LYS A 268 -22.43 -14.73 8.67
C LYS A 268 -21.75 -13.69 7.79
N MET A 269 -20.65 -14.10 7.21
CA MET A 269 -20.00 -13.43 6.10
C MET A 269 -19.95 -14.39 4.92
N PHE A 270 -20.24 -13.90 3.72
CA PHE A 270 -20.02 -14.69 2.52
C PHE A 270 -19.38 -13.84 1.42
N PHE A 271 -18.60 -14.51 0.57
CA PHE A 271 -18.16 -13.95 -0.71
C PHE A 271 -18.65 -14.81 -1.86
N TRP A 272 -18.84 -14.21 -3.02
CA TRP A 272 -19.38 -14.88 -4.19
C TRP A 272 -18.93 -14.19 -5.48
N GLY A 273 -18.69 -15.01 -6.55
CA GLY A 273 -18.36 -14.55 -7.90
C GLY A 273 -19.09 -15.36 -8.99
N PRO A 274 -19.40 -14.73 -10.16
CA PRO A 274 -20.20 -15.35 -11.21
C PRO A 274 -19.46 -16.41 -12.02
N GLY A 275 -18.14 -16.45 -12.00
CA GLY A 275 -17.35 -17.37 -12.82
C GLY A 275 -16.04 -17.76 -12.18
N GLY A 276 -15.39 -18.81 -12.69
CA GLY A 276 -14.16 -19.35 -12.15
C GLY A 276 -14.34 -20.49 -11.17
N GLN A 277 -13.28 -20.84 -10.46
CA GLN A 277 -13.29 -21.86 -9.41
C GLN A 277 -13.20 -21.19 -8.03
N LEU A 278 -13.74 -21.87 -7.01
CA LEU A 278 -13.42 -21.46 -5.64
C LEU A 278 -11.92 -21.65 -5.39
N ASP A 279 -11.23 -20.55 -5.11
CA ASP A 279 -9.82 -20.51 -4.82
C ASP A 279 -9.55 -19.35 -3.86
N PHE A 280 -9.14 -19.66 -2.65
CA PHE A 280 -8.79 -18.65 -1.67
C PHE A 280 -7.71 -19.15 -0.71
N TYR A 281 -6.99 -18.21 -0.13
CA TYR A 281 -6.03 -18.45 0.95
C TYR A 281 -6.69 -18.09 2.28
N LEU A 282 -6.69 -19.05 3.21
CA LEU A 282 -7.01 -18.83 4.62
C LEU A 282 -5.73 -18.43 5.34
N LEU A 283 -5.75 -17.28 5.99
CA LEU A 283 -4.65 -16.68 6.74
C LEU A 283 -4.98 -16.78 8.23
N ILE A 284 -4.03 -17.20 9.04
CA ILE A 284 -4.19 -17.30 10.50
C ILE A 284 -3.13 -16.42 11.17
N GLY A 285 -3.58 -15.44 11.95
CA GLY A 285 -2.68 -14.48 12.61
C GLY A 285 -3.41 -13.71 13.72
N GLU A 286 -2.75 -13.55 14.86
CA GLU A 286 -3.36 -12.97 16.06
C GLU A 286 -3.80 -11.50 15.91
N THR A 287 -3.21 -10.79 14.95
CA THR A 287 -3.47 -9.35 14.73
C THR A 287 -3.71 -9.04 13.26
N PRO A 288 -4.43 -7.96 12.93
CA PRO A 288 -4.53 -7.48 11.55
C PRO A 288 -3.17 -7.26 10.88
N ALA A 289 -2.18 -6.76 11.61
CA ALA A 289 -0.82 -6.57 11.10
C ALA A 289 -0.17 -7.90 10.66
N LYS A 290 -0.35 -8.96 11.44
CA LYS A 290 0.15 -10.30 11.07
C LYS A 290 -0.57 -10.86 9.84
N LEU A 291 -1.87 -10.65 9.72
CA LEU A 291 -2.63 -11.07 8.54
C LEU A 291 -2.17 -10.35 7.26
N ILE A 292 -1.87 -9.05 7.35
CA ILE A 292 -1.29 -8.25 6.25
C ILE A 292 0.10 -8.79 5.88
N GLU A 293 0.93 -9.11 6.85
CA GLU A 293 2.24 -9.71 6.61
C GLU A 293 2.11 -11.01 5.82
N LEU A 294 1.17 -11.89 6.20
CA LEU A 294 0.89 -13.16 5.52
C LEU A 294 0.35 -12.94 4.10
N TYR A 295 -0.55 -11.99 3.89
CA TYR A 295 -1.03 -11.62 2.57
C TYR A 295 0.12 -11.18 1.65
N THR A 296 1.07 -10.41 2.16
CA THR A 296 2.21 -9.97 1.36
C THR A 296 3.28 -11.04 1.12
N GLU A 297 3.26 -12.15 1.84
CA GLU A 297 4.01 -13.36 1.45
C GLU A 297 3.44 -13.99 0.17
N ILE A 298 2.12 -13.85 -0.06
CA ILE A 298 1.46 -14.39 -1.25
C ILE A 298 1.65 -13.45 -2.45
N THR A 299 1.49 -12.13 -2.25
CA THR A 299 1.35 -11.15 -3.33
C THR A 299 2.58 -10.23 -3.50
N GLY A 300 3.63 -10.49 -2.72
CA GLY A 300 4.85 -9.69 -2.72
C GLY A 300 4.87 -8.57 -1.68
N LYS A 301 6.02 -8.41 -1.00
CA LYS A 301 6.24 -7.32 -0.05
C LYS A 301 6.24 -5.97 -0.77
N PRO A 302 5.85 -4.88 -0.06
CA PRO A 302 5.97 -3.53 -0.61
C PRO A 302 7.37 -3.20 -1.09
N ARG A 303 7.48 -2.39 -2.15
CA ARG A 303 8.76 -1.88 -2.69
C ARG A 303 8.98 -0.42 -2.35
N LEU A 304 10.25 -0.02 -2.24
CA LEU A 304 10.61 1.38 -2.10
C LEU A 304 10.41 2.12 -3.42
N LEU A 305 9.85 3.33 -3.32
CA LEU A 305 10.00 4.33 -4.37
C LEU A 305 11.45 4.87 -4.40
N PRO A 306 11.89 5.53 -5.47
CA PRO A 306 13.09 6.34 -5.39
C PRO A 306 12.90 7.42 -4.30
N LEU A 307 13.97 7.79 -3.61
CA LEU A 307 13.90 8.67 -2.44
C LEU A 307 13.20 10.01 -2.75
N PHE A 308 13.47 10.57 -3.96
CA PHE A 308 12.79 11.79 -4.42
C PHE A 308 11.26 11.61 -4.57
N GLY A 309 10.78 10.38 -4.78
CA GLY A 309 9.35 10.06 -4.85
C GLY A 309 8.62 10.24 -3.52
N TYR A 310 9.34 10.20 -2.39
CA TYR A 310 8.79 10.55 -1.07
C TYR A 310 8.78 12.06 -0.79
N GLY A 311 9.35 12.89 -1.66
CA GLY A 311 9.30 14.35 -1.59
C GLY A 311 7.94 14.93 -2.00
N LEU A 312 7.96 16.14 -2.55
CA LEU A 312 6.79 16.79 -3.13
C LEU A 312 6.81 16.62 -4.66
N SER A 313 5.71 16.14 -5.19
CA SER A 313 5.38 16.19 -6.62
C SER A 313 4.44 17.36 -6.87
N TYR A 314 4.82 18.27 -7.77
CA TYR A 314 3.96 19.34 -8.24
C TYR A 314 3.55 19.05 -9.68
N VAL A 315 2.27 18.95 -9.90
CA VAL A 315 1.66 18.77 -11.23
C VAL A 315 1.25 20.13 -11.75
N GLY A 316 1.85 20.54 -12.86
CA GLY A 316 1.61 21.84 -13.47
C GLY A 316 0.23 21.98 -14.09
N GLN A 317 -0.13 23.17 -14.54
CA GLN A 317 -1.38 23.39 -15.27
C GLN A 317 -1.34 22.70 -16.63
N ILE A 318 -2.48 22.15 -17.04
CA ILE A 318 -2.60 21.40 -18.31
C ILE A 318 -2.21 22.24 -19.54
N THR A 319 -2.36 23.57 -19.45
CA THR A 319 -2.05 24.48 -20.56
C THR A 319 -0.59 24.93 -20.61
N GLN A 320 0.21 24.67 -19.56
CA GLN A 320 1.59 25.16 -19.47
C GLN A 320 2.48 24.62 -20.59
N ASN A 321 3.47 25.46 -20.95
CA ASN A 321 4.59 25.15 -21.81
C ASN A 321 5.91 25.02 -21.02
N GLU A 322 7.03 24.75 -21.70
CA GLU A 322 8.34 24.55 -21.08
C GLU A 322 8.83 25.77 -20.29
N HIS A 323 8.52 26.99 -20.75
CA HIS A 323 8.95 28.23 -20.07
C HIS A 323 8.17 28.44 -18.78
N GLU A 324 6.89 28.18 -18.79
CA GLU A 324 6.02 28.31 -17.61
C GLU A 324 6.35 27.28 -16.54
N ILE A 325 6.65 26.03 -16.93
CA ILE A 325 7.10 24.98 -16.01
C ILE A 325 8.47 25.33 -15.40
N LEU A 326 9.41 25.81 -16.20
CA LEU A 326 10.70 26.29 -15.70
C LEU A 326 10.54 27.48 -14.76
N ASN A 327 9.59 28.37 -15.03
CA ASN A 327 9.30 29.49 -14.14
C ASN A 327 8.72 29.03 -12.81
N ASP A 328 7.75 28.12 -12.83
CA ASP A 328 7.21 27.54 -11.59
C ASP A 328 8.30 26.84 -10.78
N ALA A 329 9.18 26.07 -11.44
CA ALA A 329 10.31 25.41 -10.77
C ALA A 329 11.28 26.42 -10.10
N ARG A 330 11.60 27.53 -10.78
CA ARG A 330 12.41 28.61 -10.18
C ARG A 330 11.72 29.26 -8.99
N LEU A 331 10.42 29.51 -9.10
CA LEU A 331 9.62 30.10 -8.01
C LEU A 331 9.62 29.19 -6.76
N PHE A 332 9.55 27.87 -6.91
CA PHE A 332 9.70 26.94 -5.79
C PHE A 332 11.04 27.20 -5.06
N ARG A 333 12.16 27.31 -5.79
CA ARG A 333 13.48 27.60 -5.22
C ARG A 333 13.56 29.01 -4.60
N GLU A 334 13.14 30.04 -5.31
CA GLU A 334 13.15 31.43 -4.83
C GLU A 334 12.31 31.62 -3.56
N LYS A 335 11.20 30.88 -3.45
CA LYS A 335 10.32 30.90 -2.28
C LYS A 335 10.78 29.98 -1.15
N GLY A 336 11.85 29.22 -1.35
CA GLY A 336 12.35 28.23 -0.39
C GLY A 336 11.31 27.17 -0.05
N ILE A 337 10.58 26.70 -1.05
CA ILE A 337 9.60 25.63 -0.94
C ILE A 337 10.20 24.36 -1.54
N PRO A 338 10.57 23.36 -0.74
CA PRO A 338 11.12 22.11 -1.25
C PRO A 338 10.17 21.38 -2.18
N CYS A 339 10.70 20.87 -3.31
CA CYS A 339 9.96 20.10 -4.29
C CYS A 339 10.90 19.30 -5.19
N ASP A 340 10.54 18.06 -5.59
CA ASP A 340 11.39 17.17 -6.39
C ASP A 340 10.87 16.92 -7.81
N LEU A 341 9.55 16.86 -7.99
CA LEU A 341 8.96 16.45 -9.26
C LEU A 341 8.12 17.56 -9.89
N MET A 342 8.32 17.75 -11.19
CA MET A 342 7.44 18.53 -12.07
C MET A 342 6.64 17.58 -12.96
N GLY A 343 5.33 17.52 -12.74
CA GLY A 343 4.38 16.72 -13.52
C GLY A 343 3.81 17.52 -14.70
N LEU A 344 3.81 16.91 -15.87
CA LEU A 344 3.21 17.46 -17.07
C LEU A 344 1.91 16.71 -17.38
N GLU A 345 0.83 17.46 -17.54
CA GLU A 345 -0.51 16.97 -17.81
C GLU A 345 -0.72 16.70 -19.34
N PRO A 346 -1.83 16.07 -19.78
CA PRO A 346 -2.01 15.50 -21.14
C PRO A 346 -1.58 16.35 -22.33
N GLN A 347 -1.59 17.68 -22.20
CA GLN A 347 -1.19 18.56 -23.32
C GLN A 347 0.33 18.62 -23.56
N TRP A 348 1.14 17.87 -22.80
CA TRP A 348 2.54 17.64 -23.16
C TRP A 348 2.67 16.83 -24.46
N MET A 349 1.62 16.04 -24.79
CA MET A 349 1.56 15.24 -26.00
C MET A 349 1.08 16.08 -27.19
N LYS A 350 1.61 15.79 -28.38
CA LYS A 350 1.19 16.38 -29.65
C LYS A 350 -0.31 16.20 -29.91
N LYS A 351 -0.83 15.02 -29.62
CA LYS A 351 -2.26 14.74 -29.61
C LYS A 351 -2.71 14.70 -28.15
N ASN A 352 -3.58 15.62 -27.77
CA ASN A 352 -4.11 15.70 -26.41
C ASN A 352 -4.85 14.40 -26.01
N TYR A 353 -4.59 13.89 -24.80
CA TYR A 353 -5.11 12.61 -24.33
C TYR A 353 -4.79 11.44 -25.27
N ASP A 354 -3.58 11.40 -25.82
CA ASP A 354 -3.16 10.35 -26.75
C ASP A 354 -3.03 9.00 -26.03
N ALA A 355 -3.95 8.09 -26.35
CA ALA A 355 -3.94 6.74 -25.83
C ALA A 355 -3.24 5.73 -26.75
N SER A 356 -2.68 6.18 -27.89
CA SER A 356 -1.93 5.32 -28.81
C SER A 356 -0.55 4.94 -28.26
N HIS A 357 0.11 3.94 -28.86
CA HIS A 357 1.47 3.52 -28.55
C HIS A 357 2.48 4.66 -28.73
N GLU A 358 2.41 5.34 -29.86
CA GLU A 358 3.39 6.33 -30.30
C GLU A 358 3.07 7.74 -29.77
N LYS A 359 3.39 7.97 -28.49
CA LYS A 359 3.28 9.30 -27.89
C LYS A 359 4.44 10.21 -28.33
N GLU A 360 4.14 11.41 -28.77
CA GLU A 360 5.12 12.40 -29.18
C GLU A 360 5.00 13.66 -28.32
N TRP A 361 6.14 14.34 -28.09
CA TRP A 361 6.13 15.67 -27.52
C TRP A 361 5.32 16.65 -28.38
N ASN A 362 4.58 17.53 -27.73
CA ASN A 362 3.94 18.65 -28.38
C ASN A 362 4.99 19.72 -28.73
N PRO A 363 5.37 19.87 -30.01
CA PRO A 363 6.48 20.77 -30.36
C PRO A 363 6.15 22.26 -30.17
N ASP A 364 4.85 22.61 -30.07
CA ASP A 364 4.39 23.99 -29.83
C ASP A 364 4.55 24.39 -28.35
N LYS A 365 4.76 23.43 -27.49
CA LYS A 365 4.89 23.64 -26.03
C LYS A 365 6.24 23.22 -25.47
N PHE A 366 6.82 22.12 -25.97
CA PHE A 366 8.01 21.49 -25.40
C PHE A 366 9.00 21.15 -26.50
N TYR A 367 10.12 21.85 -26.52
CA TYR A 367 11.18 21.61 -27.49
C TYR A 367 12.06 20.43 -27.08
N VAL A 368 11.72 19.24 -27.56
CA VAL A 368 12.48 18.00 -27.37
C VAL A 368 12.67 17.33 -28.73
N PRO A 369 13.55 17.83 -29.59
CA PRO A 369 13.69 17.35 -30.96
C PRO A 369 14.34 15.98 -31.02
N ALA A 370 13.79 15.08 -31.83
CA ALA A 370 14.23 13.69 -31.97
C ALA A 370 15.70 13.56 -32.46
N TRP A 371 16.18 14.54 -33.23
CA TRP A 371 17.56 14.53 -33.77
C TRP A 371 18.66 14.75 -32.71
N MET A 372 18.34 15.24 -31.53
CA MET A 372 19.30 15.48 -30.44
C MET A 372 19.87 14.18 -29.83
N GLY A 373 19.25 13.04 -30.07
CA GLY A 373 19.71 11.76 -29.56
C GLY A 373 19.63 11.62 -28.03
N PRO A 374 20.34 10.66 -27.44
CA PRO A 374 20.22 10.34 -26.01
C PRO A 374 20.80 11.43 -25.07
N ASN A 375 21.63 12.34 -25.57
CA ASN A 375 22.16 13.47 -24.79
C ASN A 375 21.32 14.73 -24.90
N SER A 376 20.16 14.66 -25.52
CA SER A 376 19.26 15.81 -25.72
C SER A 376 18.75 16.42 -24.42
N LYS A 377 18.72 15.65 -23.33
CA LYS A 377 18.30 16.10 -22.00
C LYS A 377 18.92 17.46 -21.62
N ASP A 378 20.25 17.57 -21.71
CA ASP A 378 20.99 18.74 -21.20
C ASP A 378 20.70 20.03 -21.97
N SER A 379 20.25 19.91 -23.22
CA SER A 379 19.92 21.03 -24.11
C SER A 379 18.41 21.36 -24.15
N THR A 380 17.60 20.71 -23.34
CA THR A 380 16.15 20.90 -23.28
C THR A 380 15.71 21.50 -21.94
N PHE A 381 14.42 21.80 -21.81
CA PHE A 381 13.83 22.24 -20.55
C PHE A 381 14.00 21.17 -19.44
N ILE A 382 14.06 19.87 -19.78
CA ILE A 382 14.30 18.77 -18.83
C ILE A 382 15.66 18.91 -18.15
N GLY A 383 16.71 19.22 -18.92
CA GLY A 383 18.03 19.56 -18.35
C GLY A 383 18.01 20.87 -17.56
N GLY A 384 17.20 21.84 -17.97
CA GLY A 384 16.93 23.06 -17.20
C GLY A 384 16.37 22.75 -15.80
N LEU A 385 15.39 21.89 -15.72
CA LEU A 385 14.79 21.41 -14.47
C LEU A 385 15.77 20.61 -13.62
N ASP A 386 16.52 19.67 -14.24
CA ASP A 386 17.47 18.81 -13.54
C ASP A 386 18.60 19.62 -12.88
N ARG A 387 19.10 20.68 -13.51
CA ARG A 387 20.13 21.58 -12.93
C ARG A 387 19.69 22.30 -11.66
N ILE A 388 18.39 22.46 -11.46
CA ILE A 388 17.83 23.03 -10.22
C ILE A 388 17.12 21.97 -9.36
N GLY A 389 17.45 20.68 -9.55
CA GLY A 389 17.06 19.57 -8.71
C GLY A 389 15.70 18.97 -8.98
N PHE A 390 15.02 19.32 -10.07
CA PHE A 390 13.71 18.71 -10.40
C PHE A 390 13.84 17.53 -11.35
N LYS A 391 12.96 16.55 -11.15
CA LYS A 391 12.71 15.44 -12.06
C LYS A 391 11.39 15.68 -12.80
N VAL A 392 11.24 15.10 -14.00
CA VAL A 392 10.03 15.24 -14.82
C VAL A 392 9.17 13.99 -14.68
N SER A 393 7.88 14.19 -14.44
CA SER A 393 6.83 13.18 -14.49
C SER A 393 5.87 13.47 -15.66
N LEU A 394 5.47 12.45 -16.39
CA LEU A 394 4.51 12.57 -17.48
C LEU A 394 3.20 11.88 -17.15
N TRP A 395 2.10 12.57 -17.42
CA TRP A 395 0.78 11.96 -17.46
C TRP A 395 0.68 11.01 -18.65
N LEU A 396 0.13 9.82 -18.43
CA LEU A 396 -0.05 8.77 -19.44
C LEU A 396 -1.43 8.14 -19.36
N VAL A 397 -1.89 7.63 -20.48
CA VAL A 397 -3.05 6.76 -20.60
C VAL A 397 -2.69 5.59 -21.52
N CYS A 398 -3.21 4.41 -21.21
CA CYS A 398 -3.01 3.17 -21.95
C CYS A 398 -4.35 2.60 -22.41
N ARG A 399 -4.44 2.14 -23.67
CA ARG A 399 -5.58 1.40 -24.22
C ARG A 399 -5.23 -0.03 -24.61
N ASP A 400 -3.98 -0.43 -24.41
CA ASP A 400 -3.48 -1.70 -24.90
C ASP A 400 -4.02 -2.86 -24.11
N ASP A 401 -4.06 -4.01 -24.77
CA ASP A 401 -4.32 -5.27 -24.11
C ASP A 401 -3.03 -5.76 -23.43
N LEU A 402 -2.91 -5.48 -22.15
CA LEU A 402 -1.75 -5.85 -21.33
C LEU A 402 -1.63 -7.35 -21.11
N THR A 403 -2.68 -8.14 -21.40
CA THR A 403 -2.62 -9.61 -21.25
C THR A 403 -1.73 -10.28 -22.29
N MET A 404 -1.52 -9.64 -23.45
CA MET A 404 -0.65 -10.19 -24.51
C MET A 404 0.79 -10.41 -24.01
N GLU A 405 1.38 -9.40 -23.33
CA GLU A 405 2.73 -9.53 -22.78
C GLU A 405 2.80 -10.58 -21.68
N GLU A 406 1.79 -10.68 -20.84
CA GLU A 406 1.73 -11.69 -19.77
C GLU A 406 1.64 -13.12 -20.34
N GLU A 407 0.82 -13.33 -21.36
CA GLU A 407 0.75 -14.63 -22.06
C GLU A 407 2.08 -14.98 -22.72
N ARG A 408 2.77 -14.01 -23.32
CA ARG A 408 4.11 -14.20 -23.87
C ARG A 408 5.09 -14.62 -22.78
N GLN A 409 5.13 -13.93 -21.66
CA GLN A 409 6.00 -14.26 -20.53
C GLN A 409 5.68 -15.66 -19.97
N PHE A 410 4.41 -15.98 -19.83
CA PHE A 410 3.98 -17.30 -19.38
C PHE A 410 4.45 -18.40 -20.37
N ALA A 411 4.30 -18.17 -21.67
CA ALA A 411 4.75 -19.11 -22.69
C ALA A 411 6.27 -19.30 -22.67
N ILE A 412 7.05 -18.23 -22.47
CA ILE A 412 8.51 -18.32 -22.33
C ILE A 412 8.89 -19.22 -21.15
N ARG A 413 8.28 -18.99 -19.97
CA ARG A 413 8.52 -19.84 -18.78
C ARG A 413 8.14 -21.30 -19.01
N ALA A 414 7.11 -21.53 -19.82
CA ALA A 414 6.68 -22.88 -20.21
C ALA A 414 7.49 -23.49 -21.37
N GLY A 415 8.57 -22.85 -21.83
CA GLY A 415 9.40 -23.32 -22.96
C GLY A 415 8.74 -23.19 -24.32
N ARG A 416 7.70 -22.39 -24.48
CA ARG A 416 6.92 -22.17 -25.70
C ARG A 416 7.03 -20.72 -26.22
N GLY A 417 8.11 -20.03 -25.90
CA GLY A 417 8.31 -18.64 -26.32
C GLY A 417 8.37 -18.44 -27.84
N GLN A 418 8.67 -19.50 -28.60
CA GLN A 418 8.67 -19.51 -30.07
C GLN A 418 7.27 -19.32 -30.69
N ASP A 419 6.20 -19.53 -29.91
CA ASP A 419 4.81 -19.35 -30.37
C ASP A 419 4.44 -17.87 -30.52
N PHE A 420 5.32 -16.97 -30.06
CA PHE A 420 5.15 -15.53 -30.11
C PHE A 420 6.13 -14.85 -31.07
N PRO A 421 5.84 -13.63 -31.55
CA PRO A 421 6.81 -12.87 -32.36
C PRO A 421 8.15 -12.72 -31.65
N ALA A 422 9.25 -12.75 -32.43
CA ALA A 422 10.62 -12.66 -31.87
C ALA A 422 10.87 -11.34 -31.12
N GLU A 423 10.21 -10.25 -31.54
CA GLU A 423 10.24 -8.96 -30.85
C GLU A 423 8.81 -8.64 -30.38
N PRO A 424 8.51 -8.82 -29.10
CA PRO A 424 7.22 -8.44 -28.55
C PRO A 424 7.12 -6.93 -28.48
N ASP A 425 5.97 -6.42 -28.85
CA ASP A 425 5.63 -5.02 -28.77
C ASP A 425 5.02 -4.71 -27.38
N ALA A 426 5.83 -4.85 -26.33
CA ALA A 426 5.41 -4.50 -24.99
C ALA A 426 5.20 -3.00 -24.88
N TRP A 427 4.08 -2.58 -24.31
CA TRP A 427 3.68 -1.18 -24.24
C TRP A 427 4.78 -0.25 -23.68
N PHE A 428 5.54 -0.68 -22.66
CA PHE A 428 6.62 0.13 -22.10
C PHE A 428 7.74 0.43 -23.13
N ASN A 429 7.94 -0.40 -24.14
CA ASN A 429 8.97 -0.16 -25.16
C ASN A 429 8.76 1.16 -25.87
N HIS A 430 7.52 1.56 -26.09
CA HIS A 430 7.16 2.85 -26.72
C HIS A 430 7.47 4.05 -25.83
N LEU A 431 7.63 3.86 -24.51
CA LEU A 431 7.95 4.91 -23.55
C LEU A 431 9.46 5.08 -23.31
N GLN A 432 10.31 4.15 -23.76
CA GLN A 432 11.76 4.22 -23.57
C GLN A 432 12.38 5.50 -24.13
N LYS A 433 11.86 5.99 -25.26
CA LYS A 433 12.29 7.27 -25.85
C LYS A 433 12.11 8.45 -24.90
N LEU A 434 11.03 8.49 -24.15
CA LEU A 434 10.75 9.52 -23.16
C LEU A 434 11.72 9.43 -21.96
N VAL A 435 12.01 8.20 -21.51
CA VAL A 435 13.01 7.96 -20.46
C VAL A 435 14.40 8.39 -20.95
N ARG A 436 14.78 8.11 -22.20
CA ARG A 436 16.04 8.59 -22.79
C ARG A 436 16.10 10.12 -22.87
N ASN A 437 14.96 10.80 -23.04
CA ASN A 437 14.90 12.26 -22.95
C ASN A 437 15.07 12.80 -21.53
N GLY A 438 15.07 11.95 -20.49
CA GLY A 438 15.31 12.33 -19.10
C GLY A 438 14.06 12.27 -18.20
N VAL A 439 12.94 11.75 -18.67
CA VAL A 439 11.74 11.51 -17.84
C VAL A 439 12.04 10.47 -16.76
N ARG A 440 11.63 10.77 -15.53
CA ARG A 440 11.96 9.95 -14.35
C ARG A 440 10.74 9.35 -13.64
N ALA A 441 9.54 9.82 -13.97
CA ALA A 441 8.31 9.40 -13.31
C ALA A 441 7.13 9.40 -14.28
N PHE A 442 6.08 8.64 -13.94
CA PHE A 442 4.86 8.57 -14.74
C PHE A 442 3.63 8.58 -13.85
N LYS A 443 2.72 9.52 -14.15
CA LYS A 443 1.35 9.55 -13.62
C LYS A 443 0.47 8.81 -14.62
N MET A 444 -0.05 7.66 -14.24
CA MET A 444 -0.90 6.82 -15.06
C MET A 444 -2.37 7.15 -14.80
N ASP A 445 -3.12 7.43 -15.88
CA ASP A 445 -4.55 7.71 -15.78
C ASP A 445 -5.38 6.48 -16.17
N PRO A 446 -6.46 6.19 -15.44
CA PRO A 446 -7.27 4.99 -15.68
C PRO A 446 -8.22 5.09 -16.87
N GLU A 447 -8.46 6.26 -17.42
CA GLU A 447 -9.62 6.62 -18.26
C GLU A 447 -10.11 5.53 -19.21
N ASN A 448 -9.19 4.72 -19.77
CA ASN A 448 -9.55 3.70 -20.76
C ASN A 448 -9.51 2.26 -20.26
N LEU A 449 -8.88 2.00 -19.11
CA LEU A 449 -8.75 0.65 -18.55
C LEU A 449 -9.85 0.31 -17.55
N ILE A 450 -10.43 1.31 -16.91
CA ILE A 450 -11.49 1.10 -15.90
C ILE A 450 -12.89 1.44 -16.41
N GLN A 451 -13.05 1.71 -17.69
CA GLN A 451 -14.36 1.76 -18.32
C GLN A 451 -14.83 0.36 -18.66
N GLU A 452 -16.05 0.05 -18.27
CA GLU A 452 -16.66 -1.24 -18.54
C GLU A 452 -16.89 -1.44 -20.03
N HIS A 453 -16.43 -2.57 -20.56
CA HIS A 453 -16.65 -2.99 -21.93
C HIS A 453 -17.09 -4.45 -21.97
N ALA A 454 -18.37 -4.70 -21.92
CA ALA A 454 -18.93 -6.05 -21.85
C ALA A 454 -18.47 -6.99 -22.97
N ASP A 455 -18.27 -6.43 -24.16
CA ASP A 455 -17.89 -7.12 -25.38
C ASP A 455 -16.37 -7.10 -25.64
N ARG A 456 -15.55 -6.52 -24.73
CA ARG A 456 -14.11 -6.55 -24.85
C ARG A 456 -13.61 -7.98 -24.77
N LYS A 457 -12.89 -8.42 -25.78
CA LYS A 457 -12.14 -9.66 -25.82
C LYS A 457 -10.68 -9.36 -25.67
N TYR A 458 -10.05 -10.03 -24.71
CA TYR A 458 -8.63 -9.91 -24.45
C TYR A 458 -7.84 -10.97 -25.23
N TYR A 459 -6.55 -10.72 -25.44
CA TYR A 459 -5.65 -11.64 -26.12
C TYR A 459 -5.62 -13.04 -25.48
N ASN A 460 -5.75 -13.12 -24.17
CA ASN A 460 -5.85 -14.39 -23.43
C ASN A 460 -7.17 -15.13 -23.63
N GLY A 461 -8.06 -14.65 -24.49
CA GLY A 461 -9.36 -15.25 -24.81
C GLY A 461 -10.44 -15.07 -23.73
N ARG A 462 -10.18 -14.31 -22.67
CA ARG A 462 -11.11 -14.10 -21.56
C ARG A 462 -11.94 -12.83 -21.75
N CYS A 463 -13.09 -12.77 -21.07
CA CYS A 463 -13.99 -11.61 -21.11
C CYS A 463 -13.59 -10.51 -20.11
N ASP A 464 -14.23 -9.36 -20.19
CA ASP A 464 -14.00 -8.23 -19.29
C ASP A 464 -14.36 -8.57 -17.83
N LEU A 465 -15.38 -9.36 -17.56
CA LEU A 465 -15.75 -9.80 -16.20
C LEU A 465 -14.60 -10.51 -15.45
N GLU A 466 -13.71 -11.17 -16.19
CA GLU A 466 -12.53 -11.85 -15.64
C GLU A 466 -11.26 -10.97 -15.66
N ASN A 467 -11.09 -10.12 -16.67
CA ASN A 467 -9.85 -9.38 -16.86
C ASN A 467 -9.87 -7.94 -16.32
N HIS A 468 -11.01 -7.37 -16.08
CA HIS A 468 -11.14 -5.96 -15.74
C HIS A 468 -10.32 -5.56 -14.49
N ASN A 469 -10.50 -6.26 -13.40
CA ASN A 469 -9.70 -6.05 -12.19
C ASN A 469 -8.22 -6.37 -12.42
N LEU A 470 -7.92 -7.45 -13.17
CA LEU A 470 -6.57 -7.87 -13.49
C LEU A 470 -5.82 -6.82 -14.28
N THR A 471 -6.44 -6.18 -15.27
CA THR A 471 -5.81 -5.16 -16.11
C THR A 471 -5.23 -4.01 -15.27
N GLN A 472 -5.86 -3.66 -14.16
CA GLN A 472 -5.39 -2.60 -13.28
C GLN A 472 -4.02 -2.94 -12.66
N ILE A 473 -3.85 -4.16 -12.19
CA ILE A 473 -2.56 -4.57 -11.61
C ILE A 473 -1.51 -4.84 -12.68
N LEU A 474 -1.89 -5.31 -13.86
CA LEU A 474 -0.95 -5.47 -14.99
C LEU A 474 -0.36 -4.14 -15.41
N TYR A 475 -1.14 -3.07 -15.40
CA TYR A 475 -0.64 -1.73 -15.69
C TYR A 475 0.45 -1.29 -14.72
N HIS A 476 0.22 -1.46 -13.41
CA HIS A 476 1.26 -1.22 -12.41
C HIS A 476 2.52 -2.08 -12.64
N LYS A 477 2.32 -3.39 -12.82
CA LYS A 477 3.39 -4.36 -12.98
C LYS A 477 4.27 -4.06 -14.20
N GLN A 478 3.66 -3.90 -15.37
CA GLN A 478 4.41 -3.69 -16.62
C GLN A 478 5.11 -2.33 -16.65
N MET A 479 4.51 -1.29 -16.07
CA MET A 479 5.18 0.01 -15.94
C MET A 479 6.38 -0.07 -15.01
N CYS A 480 6.22 -0.71 -13.84
CA CYS A 480 7.29 -0.88 -12.86
C CYS A 480 8.45 -1.69 -13.46
N LEU A 481 8.16 -2.91 -13.94
CA LEU A 481 9.18 -3.80 -14.48
C LEU A 481 9.86 -3.23 -15.73
N GLY A 482 9.08 -2.64 -16.64
CA GLY A 482 9.62 -2.03 -17.84
C GLY A 482 10.60 -0.89 -17.52
N TYR A 483 10.25 -0.01 -16.57
CA TYR A 483 11.13 1.06 -16.14
C TYR A 483 12.40 0.53 -15.45
N GLU A 484 12.24 -0.40 -14.51
CA GLU A 484 13.34 -1.00 -13.76
C GLU A 484 14.32 -1.76 -14.67
N GLN A 485 13.80 -2.58 -15.57
CA GLN A 485 14.62 -3.34 -16.54
C GLN A 485 15.38 -2.42 -17.50
N PHE A 486 14.74 -1.35 -17.96
CA PHE A 486 15.37 -0.42 -18.90
C PHE A 486 16.42 0.47 -18.24
N THR A 487 16.22 0.88 -16.99
CA THR A 487 17.06 1.90 -16.34
C THR A 487 17.99 1.36 -15.25
N GLY A 488 17.70 0.18 -14.69
CA GLY A 488 18.34 -0.32 -13.47
C GLY A 488 17.98 0.47 -12.21
N ARG A 489 16.92 1.30 -12.24
CA ARG A 489 16.50 2.21 -11.18
C ARG A 489 15.09 1.93 -10.73
N ARG A 490 14.75 2.37 -9.51
CA ARG A 490 13.40 2.28 -8.97
C ARG A 490 12.43 3.10 -9.81
N ALA A 491 11.25 2.54 -10.05
CA ALA A 491 10.18 3.23 -10.74
C ALA A 491 9.44 4.20 -9.79
N MET A 492 9.21 5.43 -10.24
CA MET A 492 8.19 6.33 -9.68
C MET A 492 7.01 6.35 -10.63
N THR A 493 6.18 5.32 -10.51
CA THR A 493 4.94 5.17 -11.26
C THR A 493 3.77 5.17 -10.29
N HIS A 494 2.73 5.92 -10.57
CA HIS A 494 1.55 5.96 -9.73
C HIS A 494 0.27 5.96 -10.55
N TYR A 495 -0.77 5.32 -10.03
CA TYR A 495 -2.04 5.08 -10.67
C TYR A 495 -3.18 5.19 -9.63
N CYS A 496 -4.41 5.57 -10.03
CA CYS A 496 -5.51 5.65 -9.08
C CYS A 496 -6.17 4.29 -8.82
N ALA A 497 -6.26 3.43 -9.84
CA ALA A 497 -6.83 2.10 -9.69
C ALA A 497 -5.81 1.08 -9.18
N ALA A 498 -6.30 0.01 -8.58
CA ALA A 498 -5.47 -1.05 -8.03
C ALA A 498 -6.21 -2.38 -7.99
N TYR A 499 -5.46 -3.45 -7.78
CA TYR A 499 -5.95 -4.78 -7.44
C TYR A 499 -4.93 -5.49 -6.53
N ALA A 500 -5.13 -6.79 -6.26
CA ALA A 500 -4.23 -7.59 -5.44
C ALA A 500 -2.76 -7.46 -5.86
N GLY A 501 -1.87 -7.24 -4.91
CA GLY A 501 -0.43 -7.11 -5.17
C GLY A 501 0.05 -5.70 -5.50
N VAL A 502 -0.83 -4.68 -5.51
CA VAL A 502 -0.47 -3.29 -5.83
C VAL A 502 0.70 -2.76 -5.01
N GLN A 503 0.82 -3.15 -3.74
CA GLN A 503 1.89 -2.75 -2.84
C GLN A 503 3.28 -3.15 -3.36
N HIS A 504 3.34 -4.17 -4.21
CA HIS A 504 4.57 -4.70 -4.79
C HIS A 504 5.01 -3.98 -6.07
N TRP A 505 4.06 -3.38 -6.80
CA TRP A 505 4.33 -2.91 -8.15
C TRP A 505 4.35 -1.38 -8.32
N GLY A 506 3.76 -0.63 -7.41
CA GLY A 506 3.72 0.81 -7.63
C GLY A 506 3.13 1.63 -6.49
N ALA A 507 3.03 2.92 -6.71
CA ALA A 507 2.34 3.85 -5.86
C ALA A 507 0.88 4.04 -6.31
N THR A 508 0.01 4.49 -5.40
CA THR A 508 -1.35 4.89 -5.75
C THR A 508 -1.60 6.34 -5.35
N THR A 509 -2.47 6.98 -6.10
CA THR A 509 -3.02 8.29 -5.76
C THR A 509 -4.54 8.21 -5.76
N MET A 510 -5.18 8.96 -4.86
CA MET A 510 -6.65 9.08 -4.89
C MET A 510 -7.14 10.02 -6.00
N GLY A 511 -6.22 10.52 -6.83
CA GLY A 511 -6.47 11.25 -8.06
C GLY A 511 -7.54 12.33 -7.91
N ASP A 512 -8.47 12.38 -8.83
CA ASP A 512 -9.54 13.37 -8.95
C ASP A 512 -10.53 13.40 -7.78
N ASN A 513 -10.38 12.56 -6.78
CA ASN A 513 -11.24 12.56 -5.59
C ASN A 513 -10.88 13.65 -4.58
N GLY A 514 -9.83 14.45 -4.88
CA GLY A 514 -9.34 15.54 -4.05
C GLY A 514 -8.61 15.07 -2.79
N GLY A 515 -8.12 16.03 -2.00
CA GLY A 515 -7.28 15.78 -0.82
C GLY A 515 -8.00 15.95 0.52
N GLY A 516 -9.30 15.69 0.58
CA GLY A 516 -10.12 15.81 1.79
C GLY A 516 -10.22 14.52 2.61
N GLN A 517 -11.13 14.50 3.58
CA GLN A 517 -11.33 13.36 4.48
C GLN A 517 -11.62 12.04 3.74
N LYS A 518 -12.32 12.07 2.62
CA LYS A 518 -12.58 10.85 1.84
C LYS A 518 -11.29 10.20 1.35
N ALA A 519 -10.36 11.01 0.81
CA ALA A 519 -9.06 10.51 0.38
C ALA A 519 -8.29 9.89 1.54
N LEU A 520 -8.32 10.54 2.72
CA LEU A 520 -7.74 9.96 3.94
C LEU A 520 -8.33 8.59 4.25
N VAL A 521 -9.67 8.44 4.22
CA VAL A 521 -10.33 7.14 4.52
C VAL A 521 -9.92 6.06 3.52
N TRP A 522 -9.83 6.37 2.23
CA TRP A 522 -9.35 5.42 1.23
C TRP A 522 -7.89 5.01 1.45
N MET A 523 -7.02 5.97 1.79
CA MET A 523 -5.62 5.67 2.09
C MET A 523 -5.48 4.82 3.37
N LEU A 524 -6.32 5.06 4.37
CA LEU A 524 -6.40 4.22 5.57
C LEU A 524 -6.85 2.78 5.21
N ASN A 525 -7.84 2.63 4.35
CA ASN A 525 -8.28 1.32 3.88
C ASN A 525 -7.21 0.59 3.07
N TYR A 526 -6.44 1.28 2.22
CA TYR A 526 -5.26 0.70 1.59
C TYR A 526 -4.20 0.28 2.62
N GLY A 527 -4.01 1.07 3.67
CA GLY A 527 -3.14 0.71 4.80
C GLY A 527 -3.56 -0.61 5.46
N MET A 528 -4.86 -0.88 5.57
CA MET A 528 -5.39 -2.17 6.04
C MET A 528 -5.16 -3.32 5.06
N CYS A 529 -4.63 -3.06 3.88
CA CYS A 529 -4.20 -4.08 2.90
C CYS A 529 -2.67 -4.12 2.71
N GLY A 530 -1.90 -3.43 3.55
CA GLY A 530 -0.43 -3.42 3.49
C GLY A 530 0.16 -2.52 2.39
N HIS A 531 -0.65 -1.66 1.76
CA HIS A 531 -0.15 -0.72 0.76
C HIS A 531 0.41 0.53 1.41
N MET A 532 1.74 0.76 1.26
CA MET A 532 2.43 1.84 1.96
C MET A 532 2.64 3.10 1.12
N ASN A 533 2.62 2.99 -0.22
CA ASN A 533 2.97 4.07 -1.13
C ASN A 533 1.71 4.78 -1.66
N THR A 534 0.88 5.30 -0.75
CA THR A 534 -0.38 5.97 -1.07
C THR A 534 -0.27 7.49 -0.99
N SER A 535 -1.06 8.20 -1.80
CA SER A 535 -1.16 9.66 -1.82
C SER A 535 -2.55 10.12 -2.27
N CYS A 536 -2.74 11.43 -2.34
CA CYS A 536 -3.90 12.06 -2.95
C CYS A 536 -3.49 13.41 -3.56
N ASP A 537 -4.34 13.99 -4.38
CA ASP A 537 -4.22 15.38 -4.82
C ASP A 537 -4.51 16.29 -3.64
N MET A 538 -3.46 16.73 -2.94
CA MET A 538 -3.59 17.44 -1.68
C MET A 538 -4.28 18.79 -1.85
N GLN A 539 -5.11 19.15 -0.88
CA GLN A 539 -5.61 20.53 -0.78
C GLN A 539 -4.48 21.44 -0.31
N THR A 540 -4.46 22.66 -0.83
CA THR A 540 -3.39 23.64 -0.58
C THR A 540 -3.68 24.61 0.57
N ARG A 541 -4.80 24.44 1.26
CA ARG A 541 -5.24 25.29 2.40
C ARG A 541 -5.83 24.44 3.51
N GLY A 542 -5.82 25.02 4.73
CA GLY A 542 -6.45 24.41 5.90
C GLY A 542 -5.96 22.99 6.21
N PRO A 543 -6.82 22.11 6.74
CA PRO A 543 -6.43 20.75 7.13
C PRO A 543 -5.84 19.90 5.99
N GLY A 544 -6.18 20.23 4.74
CA GLY A 544 -5.64 19.53 3.59
C GLY A 544 -4.13 19.73 3.38
N VAL A 545 -3.55 20.87 3.74
CA VAL A 545 -2.09 21.10 3.75
C VAL A 545 -1.42 20.22 4.80
N HIS A 546 -1.98 20.16 5.99
CA HIS A 546 -1.49 19.33 7.07
C HIS A 546 -1.47 17.83 6.68
N PHE A 547 -2.61 17.33 6.21
CA PHE A 547 -2.73 15.97 5.72
C PHE A 547 -1.81 15.73 4.50
N GLY A 548 -1.80 16.65 3.54
CA GLY A 548 -1.08 16.52 2.28
C GLY A 548 0.44 16.39 2.43
N PHE A 549 1.04 17.02 3.44
CA PHE A 549 2.47 16.89 3.72
C PHE A 549 2.83 15.79 4.73
N LEU A 550 1.86 15.29 5.51
CA LEU A 550 2.05 14.23 6.50
C LEU A 550 1.48 12.87 6.03
N GLN A 551 1.55 12.60 4.74
CA GLN A 551 1.19 11.34 4.09
C GLN A 551 2.43 10.65 3.50
N PRO A 552 2.35 9.39 3.01
CA PRO A 552 3.51 8.65 2.54
C PRO A 552 4.34 9.39 1.48
N TRP A 553 3.70 9.93 0.43
CA TRP A 553 4.31 10.84 -0.52
C TRP A 553 3.33 11.96 -0.87
N SER A 554 3.82 13.13 -1.26
CA SER A 554 2.98 14.32 -1.40
C SER A 554 2.81 14.70 -2.86
N GLN A 555 1.56 14.96 -3.28
CA GLN A 555 1.25 15.47 -4.60
C GLN A 555 0.36 16.71 -4.50
N HIS A 556 0.84 17.81 -5.11
CA HIS A 556 0.05 19.00 -5.35
C HIS A 556 -0.34 19.02 -6.83
N ASN A 557 -1.60 18.72 -7.12
CA ASN A 557 -2.12 18.78 -8.48
C ASN A 557 -2.75 20.15 -8.76
N ASN A 558 -2.09 20.92 -9.61
CA ASN A 558 -2.58 22.24 -10.00
C ASN A 558 -3.51 22.18 -11.22
N TRP A 559 -3.41 21.19 -12.06
CA TRP A 559 -4.16 20.94 -13.30
C TRP A 559 -4.78 22.19 -13.95
N ALA A 560 -6.00 22.63 -13.52
CA ALA A 560 -6.68 23.83 -14.01
C ALA A 560 -7.08 24.80 -12.86
N TYR A 561 -6.52 24.63 -11.66
CA TYR A 561 -7.04 25.25 -10.44
C TYR A 561 -6.32 26.54 -10.03
N ALA A 562 -5.19 26.87 -10.63
CA ALA A 562 -4.36 28.04 -10.28
C ALA A 562 -4.03 28.12 -8.77
N THR A 563 -3.62 26.96 -8.19
CA THR A 563 -3.35 26.79 -6.76
C THR A 563 -1.87 26.82 -6.41
N GLN A 564 -1.01 27.35 -7.28
CA GLN A 564 0.41 27.53 -7.00
C GLN A 564 0.58 28.20 -5.63
N PRO A 565 1.55 27.80 -4.80
CA PRO A 565 1.70 28.32 -3.43
C PRO A 565 1.74 29.85 -3.35
N TRP A 566 2.42 30.51 -4.30
CA TRP A 566 2.53 31.97 -4.36
C TRP A 566 1.24 32.72 -4.72
N PHE A 567 0.19 32.02 -5.20
CA PHE A 567 -1.13 32.57 -5.45
C PHE A 567 -2.10 32.38 -4.27
N LEU A 568 -1.69 31.62 -3.24
CA LEU A 568 -2.55 31.36 -2.09
C LEU A 568 -2.68 32.54 -1.12
N GLY A 569 -1.84 33.57 -1.26
CA GLY A 569 -1.68 34.70 -0.34
C GLY A 569 -0.65 34.41 0.76
N LYS A 570 -0.07 35.47 1.32
CA LYS A 570 1.14 35.40 2.18
C LYS A 570 1.06 34.40 3.33
N GLN A 571 -0.08 34.36 4.05
CA GLN A 571 -0.24 33.46 5.18
C GLN A 571 -0.31 31.99 4.74
N ALA A 572 -1.10 31.68 3.71
CA ALA A 572 -1.24 30.32 3.21
C ALA A 572 0.07 29.84 2.54
N GLU A 573 0.78 30.69 1.80
CA GLU A 573 2.11 30.41 1.26
C GLU A 573 3.10 30.07 2.37
N ALA A 574 3.10 30.84 3.47
CA ALA A 574 4.00 30.58 4.60
C ALA A 574 3.69 29.22 5.27
N ILE A 575 2.42 28.92 5.50
CA ILE A 575 2.00 27.63 6.08
C ILE A 575 2.41 26.50 5.14
N TYR A 576 2.15 26.62 3.84
CA TYR A 576 2.52 25.62 2.83
C TYR A 576 4.04 25.35 2.83
N ARG A 577 4.86 26.40 2.82
CA ARG A 577 6.32 26.31 2.89
C ARG A 577 6.79 25.63 4.18
N ASP A 578 6.24 26.00 5.32
CA ASP A 578 6.60 25.42 6.61
C ASP A 578 6.32 23.91 6.64
N TYR A 579 5.18 23.46 6.09
CA TYR A 579 4.87 22.04 5.99
C TYR A 579 5.73 21.31 4.97
N ALA A 580 6.05 21.94 3.85
CA ALA A 580 6.99 21.36 2.88
C ALA A 580 8.35 21.15 3.53
N ARG A 581 8.89 22.12 4.25
CA ARG A 581 10.17 22.02 5.00
C ARG A 581 10.10 20.97 6.11
N LEU A 582 8.99 20.91 6.85
CA LEU A 582 8.78 19.87 7.85
C LEU A 582 8.85 18.46 7.23
N ARG A 583 8.18 18.26 6.09
CA ARG A 583 8.24 16.98 5.38
C ARG A 583 9.66 16.60 4.99
N TYR A 584 10.42 17.53 4.42
CA TYR A 584 11.80 17.26 3.99
C TYR A 584 12.72 17.02 5.19
N SER A 585 12.53 17.71 6.29
CA SER A 585 13.25 17.43 7.53
C SER A 585 12.91 16.04 8.10
N LEU A 586 11.64 15.59 7.98
CA LEU A 586 11.21 14.25 8.39
C LEU A 586 11.59 13.13 7.40
N MET A 587 12.26 13.43 6.30
CA MET A 587 12.59 12.42 5.27
C MET A 587 13.31 11.18 5.83
N PRO A 588 14.32 11.29 6.71
CA PRO A 588 14.96 10.09 7.30
C PRO A 588 13.98 9.22 8.10
N TYR A 589 13.01 9.84 8.78
CA TYR A 589 11.97 9.15 9.52
C TYR A 589 10.98 8.43 8.60
N ILE A 590 10.44 9.14 7.59
CA ILE A 590 9.50 8.59 6.60
C ILE A 590 10.16 7.45 5.81
N TYR A 591 11.39 7.65 5.37
CA TYR A 591 12.11 6.66 4.59
C TYR A 591 12.47 5.40 5.38
N SER A 592 12.82 5.56 6.66
CA SER A 592 13.01 4.41 7.55
C SER A 592 11.72 3.63 7.78
N ALA A 593 10.56 4.32 7.86
CA ALA A 593 9.27 3.67 7.91
C ALA A 593 8.95 2.91 6.60
N ALA A 594 9.32 3.44 5.44
CA ALA A 594 9.21 2.75 4.15
C ALA A 594 10.08 1.48 4.12
N HIS A 595 11.34 1.55 4.57
CA HIS A 595 12.20 0.38 4.71
C HIS A 595 11.63 -0.68 5.66
N ALA A 596 11.00 -0.27 6.76
CA ALA A 596 10.30 -1.18 7.66
C ALA A 596 9.12 -1.85 6.94
N GLY A 597 8.34 -1.08 6.18
CA GLY A 597 7.22 -1.57 5.37
C GLY A 597 7.62 -2.64 4.36
N CYS A 598 8.78 -2.50 3.71
CA CYS A 598 9.31 -3.54 2.81
C CYS A 598 9.56 -4.88 3.49
N ARG A 599 9.77 -4.92 4.80
CA ARG A 599 9.99 -6.16 5.55
C ARG A 599 8.72 -6.70 6.18
N THR A 600 7.91 -5.81 6.76
CA THR A 600 6.79 -6.16 7.64
C THR A 600 5.42 -5.92 7.01
N ALA A 601 5.38 -5.25 5.86
CA ALA A 601 4.17 -4.74 5.23
C ALA A 601 3.38 -3.71 6.07
N MET A 602 3.96 -3.18 7.16
CA MET A 602 3.36 -2.08 7.90
C MET A 602 3.40 -0.81 7.06
N PRO A 603 2.25 -0.15 6.80
CA PRO A 603 2.23 1.05 5.98
C PRO A 603 2.90 2.24 6.67
N ILE A 604 3.32 3.24 5.91
CA ILE A 604 3.85 4.50 6.44
C ILE A 604 2.74 5.29 7.13
N LEU A 605 1.57 5.37 6.48
CA LEU A 605 0.33 5.92 7.03
C LEU A 605 -0.45 4.75 7.63
N ARG A 606 -0.50 4.65 8.97
CA ARG A 606 -1.04 3.50 9.69
C ARG A 606 -2.42 3.79 10.24
N PRO A 607 -3.45 3.07 9.81
CA PRO A 607 -4.79 3.14 10.42
C PRO A 607 -4.74 2.87 11.93
N MET A 608 -5.51 3.62 12.69
CA MET A 608 -5.53 3.44 14.16
C MET A 608 -5.89 2.02 14.60
N PRO A 609 -6.91 1.33 14.00
CA PRO A 609 -7.21 -0.06 14.37
C PRO A 609 -6.11 -1.07 14.00
N LEU A 610 -5.15 -0.72 13.13
CA LEU A 610 -3.98 -1.56 12.83
C LEU A 610 -2.93 -1.48 13.96
N VAL A 611 -2.80 -0.31 14.59
CA VAL A 611 -1.80 -0.05 15.64
C VAL A 611 -2.36 -0.36 17.03
N TYR A 612 -3.65 -0.11 17.23
CA TYR A 612 -4.36 -0.28 18.51
C TYR A 612 -5.63 -1.14 18.30
N PRO A 613 -5.47 -2.44 17.94
CA PRO A 613 -6.60 -3.30 17.57
C PRO A 613 -7.62 -3.52 18.69
N ASP A 614 -7.20 -3.41 19.95
CA ASP A 614 -8.02 -3.66 21.13
C ASP A 614 -8.76 -2.42 21.62
N ASP A 615 -8.39 -1.23 21.14
CA ASP A 615 -9.08 0.02 21.51
C ASP A 615 -10.32 0.23 20.65
N LEU A 616 -11.49 -0.10 21.21
CA LEU A 616 -12.76 -0.04 20.48
C LEU A 616 -13.15 1.37 20.01
N LYS A 617 -12.65 2.44 20.65
CA LYS A 617 -12.88 3.81 20.19
C LYS A 617 -12.18 4.12 18.88
N LEU A 618 -11.14 3.35 18.57
CA LEU A 618 -10.34 3.49 17.36
C LEU A 618 -10.77 2.54 16.24
N ALA A 619 -11.72 1.64 16.49
CA ALA A 619 -12.13 0.60 15.55
C ALA A 619 -12.59 1.13 14.17
N ASP A 620 -13.18 2.31 14.12
CA ASP A 620 -13.61 2.99 12.88
C ASP A 620 -13.11 4.44 12.82
N CYS A 621 -11.88 4.66 13.25
CA CYS A 621 -11.28 5.99 13.30
C CYS A 621 -10.84 6.45 11.91
N THR A 622 -11.52 7.48 11.38
CA THR A 622 -11.34 8.01 10.01
C THR A 622 -10.72 9.40 9.95
N THR A 623 -10.31 9.98 11.10
CA THR A 623 -9.81 11.36 11.20
C THR A 623 -8.42 11.48 11.77
N GLN A 624 -7.82 10.36 12.16
CA GLN A 624 -6.46 10.33 12.67
C GLN A 624 -5.74 9.02 12.31
N TYR A 625 -4.42 9.06 12.29
CA TYR A 625 -3.55 7.93 11.95
C TYR A 625 -2.17 8.09 12.56
N MET A 626 -1.41 7.01 12.61
CA MET A 626 0.02 7.10 12.91
C MET A 626 0.81 7.27 11.60
N LEU A 627 1.65 8.29 11.53
CA LEU A 627 2.70 8.41 10.52
C LEU A 627 3.96 7.74 11.10
N GLY A 628 4.32 6.58 10.55
CA GLY A 628 5.33 5.71 11.15
C GLY A 628 4.93 5.23 12.55
N ASP A 629 5.91 5.02 13.43
CA ASP A 629 5.69 4.47 14.77
C ASP A 629 5.35 5.52 15.83
N SER A 630 5.69 6.78 15.60
CA SER A 630 5.84 7.75 16.67
C SER A 630 4.97 9.00 16.55
N LEU A 631 4.47 9.32 15.36
CA LEU A 631 3.72 10.56 15.12
C LEU A 631 2.24 10.26 14.89
N LEU A 632 1.37 10.75 15.76
CA LEU A 632 -0.08 10.75 15.56
C LEU A 632 -0.49 12.06 14.87
N VAL A 633 -1.11 11.90 13.70
CA VAL A 633 -1.62 12.99 12.89
C VAL A 633 -3.14 13.03 13.00
N THR A 634 -3.70 14.19 13.28
CA THR A 634 -5.16 14.44 13.28
C THR A 634 -5.50 15.36 12.12
N ALA A 635 -6.36 14.93 11.22
CA ALA A 635 -6.80 15.69 10.06
C ALA A 635 -8.32 15.71 9.93
N PHE A 636 -8.88 16.83 9.48
CA PHE A 636 -10.32 17.01 9.23
C PHE A 636 -11.20 16.81 10.46
N SER A 637 -10.68 17.08 11.66
CA SER A 637 -11.40 16.97 12.93
C SER A 637 -10.96 18.07 13.88
N ASP A 638 -11.91 18.56 14.70
CA ASP A 638 -11.69 19.48 15.81
C ASP A 638 -11.39 18.76 17.13
N LYS A 639 -11.36 17.42 17.10
CA LYS A 639 -11.07 16.56 18.24
C LYS A 639 -9.96 15.58 17.92
N VAL A 640 -9.24 15.16 18.95
CA VAL A 640 -8.27 14.08 18.91
C VAL A 640 -8.56 13.10 20.04
N TYR A 641 -8.42 11.82 19.74
CA TYR A 641 -8.38 10.77 20.76
C TYR A 641 -6.93 10.26 20.88
N LEU A 642 -6.32 10.52 22.02
CA LEU A 642 -5.00 10.00 22.37
C LEU A 642 -5.18 8.61 22.98
N PRO A 643 -4.62 7.54 22.37
CA PRO A 643 -4.60 6.21 22.96
C PRO A 643 -3.85 6.15 24.30
N ALA A 644 -3.94 5.01 24.99
CA ALA A 644 -3.22 4.82 26.27
C ALA A 644 -1.72 5.11 26.12
N GLY A 645 -1.14 5.78 27.13
CA GLY A 645 0.24 6.22 27.17
C GLY A 645 0.39 7.75 27.26
N ARG A 646 1.63 8.22 27.31
CA ARG A 646 1.97 9.64 27.36
C ARG A 646 2.20 10.15 25.95
N TRP A 647 1.65 11.34 25.64
CA TRP A 647 1.71 12.02 24.36
C TRP A 647 2.20 13.44 24.52
N ILE A 648 2.96 13.95 23.59
CA ILE A 648 3.49 15.30 23.55
C ILE A 648 2.94 16.00 22.32
N ASP A 649 2.29 17.14 22.51
CA ASP A 649 1.87 18.00 21.40
C ASP A 649 3.11 18.54 20.68
N TYR A 650 3.20 18.25 19.40
CA TYR A 650 4.38 18.58 18.58
C TYR A 650 4.64 20.09 18.50
N TRP A 651 3.56 20.90 18.52
CA TRP A 651 3.66 22.34 18.32
C TRP A 651 3.99 23.10 19.60
N SER A 652 3.43 22.69 20.71
CA SER A 652 3.53 23.39 21.98
C SER A 652 4.45 22.72 23.00
N GLY A 653 4.78 21.44 22.81
CA GLY A 653 5.50 20.63 23.79
C GLY A 653 4.66 20.26 25.02
N ALA A 654 3.34 20.53 25.00
CA ALA A 654 2.44 20.16 26.10
C ALA A 654 2.28 18.64 26.18
N GLU A 655 2.27 18.11 27.40
CA GLU A 655 2.14 16.67 27.65
C GLU A 655 0.73 16.28 28.06
N TYR A 656 0.28 15.13 27.56
CA TYR A 656 -1.05 14.59 27.82
C TYR A 656 -0.95 13.10 28.17
N GLN A 657 -1.82 12.67 29.07
CA GLN A 657 -1.96 11.25 29.42
C GLN A 657 -3.23 10.69 28.74
N GLY A 658 -3.08 9.66 27.90
CA GLY A 658 -4.18 8.87 27.36
C GLY A 658 -4.52 7.64 28.22
N PRO A 659 -5.70 6.98 28.01
CA PRO A 659 -6.63 7.26 26.92
C PRO A 659 -7.47 8.52 27.16
N ARG A 660 -7.55 9.40 26.17
CA ARG A 660 -8.25 10.70 26.34
C ARG A 660 -8.74 11.25 25.02
N GLU A 661 -10.00 11.67 24.99
CA GLU A 661 -10.53 12.53 23.93
C GLU A 661 -10.48 14.00 24.38
N MET A 662 -10.03 14.90 23.52
CA MET A 662 -9.93 16.31 23.80
C MET A 662 -10.08 17.15 22.52
N PRO A 663 -10.38 18.47 22.63
CA PRO A 663 -10.31 19.38 21.49
C PRO A 663 -8.90 19.37 20.87
N CYS A 664 -8.84 19.35 19.53
CA CYS A 664 -7.59 19.41 18.78
C CYS A 664 -7.21 20.88 18.52
N ALA A 665 -6.52 21.50 19.47
CA ALA A 665 -6.03 22.87 19.32
C ALA A 665 -4.64 22.89 18.67
N TYR A 666 -4.42 23.82 17.75
CA TYR A 666 -3.11 24.06 17.13
C TYR A 666 -2.90 25.55 16.84
N PRO A 667 -1.65 26.02 16.71
CA PRO A 667 -1.34 27.43 16.43
C PRO A 667 -1.96 27.91 15.11
N LYS A 668 -2.25 29.20 14.99
CA LYS A 668 -2.85 29.84 13.80
C LYS A 668 -2.01 29.65 12.52
N ASN A 669 -0.72 29.42 12.64
CA ASN A 669 0.19 29.15 11.54
C ASN A 669 0.37 27.64 11.28
N ARG A 670 -0.51 26.81 11.80
CA ARG A 670 -0.59 25.37 11.57
C ARG A 670 -2.00 25.01 11.11
N ALA A 671 -2.19 23.78 10.63
CA ALA A 671 -3.42 23.39 9.97
C ALA A 671 -3.99 22.05 10.47
N GLY A 672 -3.44 21.51 11.56
CA GLY A 672 -3.90 20.27 12.19
C GLY A 672 -3.07 19.87 13.41
N GLY A 673 -3.59 18.91 14.16
CA GLY A 673 -2.93 18.37 15.34
C GLY A 673 -1.87 17.33 14.98
N LEU A 674 -0.73 17.44 15.63
CA LEU A 674 0.38 16.50 15.51
C LEU A 674 0.89 16.20 16.92
N PHE A 675 0.97 14.91 17.27
CA PHE A 675 1.38 14.46 18.59
C PHE A 675 2.49 13.42 18.49
N ILE A 676 3.44 13.50 19.42
CA ILE A 676 4.56 12.58 19.54
C ILE A 676 4.21 11.57 20.63
N ARG A 677 4.32 10.28 20.34
CA ARG A 677 4.21 9.23 21.34
C ARG A 677 5.46 9.24 22.22
N ALA A 678 5.31 9.19 23.53
CA ALA A 678 6.46 9.05 24.42
C ALA A 678 7.21 7.74 24.11
N GLY A 679 8.54 7.76 24.27
CA GLY A 679 9.44 6.73 23.75
C GLY A 679 9.94 7.00 22.33
N ALA A 680 9.45 8.03 21.66
CA ALA A 680 9.87 8.33 20.28
C ALA A 680 11.34 8.70 20.16
N ILE A 681 11.97 8.21 19.09
CA ILE A 681 13.28 8.63 18.58
C ILE A 681 13.04 9.10 17.15
N LEU A 682 13.14 10.41 16.93
CA LEU A 682 12.79 11.04 15.65
C LEU A 682 14.08 11.58 14.98
N PRO A 683 14.55 10.96 13.89
CA PRO A 683 15.62 11.54 13.09
C PRO A 683 15.07 12.58 12.13
N TYR A 684 15.78 13.71 12.05
CA TYR A 684 15.54 14.78 11.09
C TYR A 684 16.76 14.97 10.21
N GLY A 685 16.53 15.16 8.91
CA GLY A 685 17.55 15.57 7.94
C GLY A 685 17.85 17.06 8.01
N PRO A 686 18.91 17.51 7.31
CA PRO A 686 19.17 18.92 7.11
C PRO A 686 18.08 19.59 6.25
N GLU A 687 18.02 20.92 6.29
CA GLU A 687 17.20 21.67 5.35
C GLU A 687 17.72 21.49 3.93
N MET A 688 16.84 21.14 3.00
CA MET A 688 17.13 20.93 1.59
C MET A 688 15.97 21.41 0.73
N ASP A 689 16.26 21.95 -0.44
CA ASP A 689 15.25 22.33 -1.43
C ASP A 689 14.76 21.14 -2.28
N TYR A 690 15.56 20.07 -2.34
CA TYR A 690 15.23 18.82 -3.01
C TYR A 690 16.05 17.65 -2.44
N VAL A 691 15.59 16.45 -2.60
CA VAL A 691 16.27 15.24 -2.14
C VAL A 691 17.56 15.04 -2.92
N GLY A 692 18.68 14.89 -2.19
CA GLY A 692 20.01 14.71 -2.78
C GLY A 692 20.73 16.01 -3.17
N GLU A 693 20.24 17.17 -2.72
CA GLU A 693 20.93 18.45 -2.86
C GLU A 693 22.30 18.43 -2.20
N GLN A 694 22.39 17.76 -1.07
CA GLN A 694 23.64 17.58 -0.34
C GLN A 694 23.75 16.19 0.28
N LEU A 695 24.97 15.77 0.55
CA LEU A 695 25.21 14.54 1.31
C LEU A 695 24.78 14.76 2.77
N VAL A 696 23.94 13.88 3.28
CA VAL A 696 23.48 13.96 4.67
C VAL A 696 24.56 13.37 5.58
N GLU A 697 25.47 14.20 6.07
CA GLU A 697 26.53 13.78 6.98
C GLU A 697 26.11 13.87 8.46
N THR A 698 25.19 14.78 8.78
CA THR A 698 24.69 14.99 10.13
C THR A 698 23.18 14.89 10.17
N LEU A 699 22.66 14.17 11.17
CA LEU A 699 21.23 14.07 11.47
C LEU A 699 20.93 14.69 12.82
N LYS A 700 19.74 15.30 12.96
CA LYS A 700 19.21 15.72 14.26
C LYS A 700 18.39 14.59 14.83
N LEU A 701 18.65 14.21 16.08
CA LEU A 701 17.89 13.19 16.80
C LEU A 701 17.13 13.83 17.95
N HIS A 702 15.80 13.83 17.88
CA HIS A 702 14.94 14.20 19.01
C HIS A 702 14.47 12.94 19.71
N VAL A 703 14.79 12.82 20.99
CA VAL A 703 14.48 11.66 21.82
C VAL A 703 13.52 12.09 22.94
N TYR A 704 12.42 11.35 23.08
CA TYR A 704 11.38 11.57 24.09
C TYR A 704 11.32 10.38 25.05
N PRO A 705 12.17 10.33 26.07
CA PRO A 705 12.38 9.13 26.87
C PRO A 705 11.11 8.62 27.56
N GLU A 706 10.86 7.29 27.47
CA GLU A 706 9.79 6.59 28.17
C GLU A 706 10.14 5.09 28.22
N GLY A 707 10.41 4.57 29.44
CA GLY A 707 10.75 3.17 29.62
C GLY A 707 11.89 2.72 28.69
N LYS A 708 11.67 1.62 27.98
CA LYS A 708 12.58 1.14 26.93
C LYS A 708 11.97 1.37 25.55
N SER A 709 12.73 2.01 24.68
CA SER A 709 12.34 2.24 23.29
C SER A 709 13.48 1.99 22.32
N GLU A 710 13.13 1.64 21.09
CA GLU A 710 14.07 1.33 20.03
C GLU A 710 13.58 1.93 18.71
N TYR A 711 14.52 2.39 17.89
CA TYR A 711 14.29 2.86 16.53
C TYR A 711 15.42 2.37 15.62
N THR A 712 15.12 2.00 14.38
CA THR A 712 16.13 1.66 13.38
C THR A 712 16.12 2.66 12.24
N LEU A 713 17.14 3.50 12.18
CA LEU A 713 17.40 4.33 11.01
C LEU A 713 17.85 3.43 9.86
N SER A 714 17.19 3.53 8.72
CA SER A 714 17.51 2.74 7.52
C SER A 714 17.78 3.66 6.33
N GLU A 715 18.87 3.40 5.64
CA GLU A 715 19.37 4.23 4.54
C GLU A 715 19.89 3.36 3.40
N ASP A 716 19.75 3.84 2.17
CA ASP A 716 20.35 3.28 0.96
C ASP A 716 20.70 4.40 -0.04
N ASP A 717 21.02 4.07 -1.29
CA ASP A 717 21.40 5.09 -2.30
C ASP A 717 20.20 5.89 -2.85
N GLY A 718 19.00 5.55 -2.46
CA GLY A 718 17.75 6.26 -2.79
C GLY A 718 17.26 6.13 -4.24
N ASP A 719 17.95 5.39 -5.12
CA ASP A 719 17.60 5.36 -6.55
C ASP A 719 17.73 3.98 -7.19
N SER A 720 18.76 3.21 -6.84
CA SER A 720 19.01 1.91 -7.49
C SER A 720 18.18 0.77 -6.91
N LEU A 721 18.22 -0.39 -7.59
CA LEU A 721 17.58 -1.62 -7.13
C LEU A 721 18.48 -2.44 -6.17
N GLU A 722 19.68 -1.94 -5.85
CA GLU A 722 20.64 -2.67 -5.01
C GLU A 722 20.13 -2.94 -3.58
N TYR A 723 19.16 -2.14 -3.09
CA TYR A 723 18.51 -2.41 -1.81
C TYR A 723 17.82 -3.78 -1.75
N LEU A 724 17.32 -4.28 -2.89
CA LEU A 724 16.73 -5.63 -3.01
C LEU A 724 17.79 -6.73 -2.80
N LYS A 725 19.06 -6.40 -3.03
CA LYS A 725 20.22 -7.27 -2.80
C LYS A 725 20.88 -7.05 -1.43
N GLY A 726 20.29 -6.20 -0.59
CA GLY A 726 20.77 -5.93 0.75
C GLY A 726 21.74 -4.74 0.88
N ALA A 727 21.93 -3.93 -0.16
CA ALA A 727 22.72 -2.68 -0.08
C ALA A 727 21.98 -1.61 0.71
N VAL A 728 21.91 -1.80 2.02
CA VAL A 728 21.19 -0.95 3.00
C VAL A 728 22.06 -0.81 4.24
N ALA A 729 22.23 0.39 4.76
CA ALA A 729 22.79 0.63 6.07
C ALA A 729 21.68 0.77 7.12
N ARG A 730 21.85 0.16 8.29
CA ARG A 730 20.92 0.23 9.42
C ARG A 730 21.67 0.65 10.68
N THR A 731 21.10 1.62 11.40
CA THR A 731 21.58 2.10 12.69
C THR A 731 20.50 1.87 13.74
N PRO A 732 20.62 0.84 14.58
CA PRO A 732 19.75 0.71 15.74
C PRO A 732 20.05 1.81 16.77
N ILE A 733 19.00 2.43 17.30
CA ILE A 733 19.09 3.48 18.33
C ILE A 733 18.15 3.07 19.47
N ARG A 734 18.67 2.98 20.70
CA ARG A 734 17.92 2.58 21.88
C ARG A 734 17.92 3.66 22.94
N CYS A 735 16.79 3.82 23.60
CA CYS A 735 16.70 4.71 24.75
C CYS A 735 16.11 3.92 25.94
N GLU A 736 16.80 3.97 27.08
CA GLU A 736 16.35 3.42 28.35
C GLU A 736 16.18 4.53 29.37
N ALA A 737 14.94 4.75 29.83
CA ALA A 737 14.59 5.77 30.81
C ALA A 737 14.13 5.12 32.12
N GLY A 738 14.86 5.40 33.20
CA GLY A 738 14.57 5.00 34.57
C GLY A 738 14.47 6.19 35.52
N PRO A 739 14.09 5.95 36.80
CA PRO A 739 13.83 7.03 37.77
C PRO A 739 14.99 7.98 38.04
N GLY A 740 16.24 7.58 37.79
CA GLY A 740 17.42 8.42 38.06
C GLY A 740 18.33 8.63 36.85
N GLN A 741 18.03 8.00 35.74
CA GLN A 741 18.95 7.99 34.60
C GLN A 741 18.19 7.78 33.30
N VAL A 742 18.66 8.45 32.25
CA VAL A 742 18.30 8.19 30.84
C VAL A 742 19.57 7.81 30.10
N THR A 743 19.55 6.68 29.40
CA THR A 743 20.65 6.23 28.55
C THR A 743 20.18 6.13 27.10
N LEU A 744 20.83 6.84 26.19
CA LEU A 744 20.66 6.74 24.74
C LEU A 744 21.89 6.01 24.17
N THR A 745 21.66 4.95 23.42
CA THR A 745 22.68 4.19 22.71
C THR A 745 22.43 4.26 21.21
N ILE A 746 23.40 4.78 20.46
CA ILE A 746 23.42 4.76 18.99
C ILE A 746 24.40 3.64 18.61
N GLU A 747 23.87 2.53 18.10
CA GLU A 747 24.67 1.39 17.69
C GLU A 747 25.46 1.71 16.40
N PRO A 748 26.57 1.00 16.14
CA PRO A 748 27.29 1.11 14.87
C PRO A 748 26.36 0.85 13.67
N ARG A 749 26.60 1.56 12.57
CA ARG A 749 25.90 1.33 11.30
C ARG A 749 26.26 -0.03 10.73
N HIS A 750 25.28 -0.89 10.51
CA HIS A 750 25.43 -2.20 9.88
C HIS A 750 25.02 -2.15 8.40
N GLY A 751 25.86 -2.75 7.54
CA GLY A 751 25.67 -2.74 6.09
C GLY A 751 26.31 -1.52 5.41
N ALA A 752 26.11 -1.44 4.11
CA ALA A 752 26.69 -0.37 3.28
C ALA A 752 25.88 -0.18 1.99
N TYR A 753 26.00 0.98 1.39
CA TYR A 753 25.45 1.32 0.10
C TYR A 753 26.33 2.33 -0.63
N ARG A 754 26.16 2.48 -1.93
CA ARG A 754 26.93 3.40 -2.74
C ARG A 754 26.62 4.86 -2.35
N GLY A 755 27.64 5.65 -2.03
CA GLY A 755 27.49 7.05 -1.62
C GLY A 755 27.18 7.23 -0.13
N MET A 756 27.30 6.18 0.67
CA MET A 756 27.15 6.27 2.12
C MET A 756 28.25 7.19 2.71
N PRO A 757 27.90 8.16 3.59
CA PRO A 757 28.90 8.98 4.28
C PRO A 757 29.92 8.11 5.02
N SER A 758 31.20 8.48 4.95
CA SER A 758 32.26 7.74 5.65
C SER A 758 32.07 7.77 7.17
N GLN A 759 31.53 8.88 7.68
CA GLN A 759 31.27 9.11 9.09
C GLN A 759 29.93 9.84 9.26
N ARG A 760 29.20 9.57 10.36
CA ARG A 760 27.92 10.19 10.68
C ARG A 760 28.00 11.02 11.94
N GLY A 761 27.58 12.29 11.86
CA GLY A 761 27.34 13.16 13.00
C GLY A 761 25.87 13.09 13.46
N TYR A 762 25.66 13.32 14.74
CA TYR A 762 24.33 13.44 15.34
C TYR A 762 24.26 14.67 16.25
N GLU A 763 23.30 15.56 15.98
CA GLU A 763 22.87 16.61 16.90
C GLU A 763 21.71 16.04 17.73
N VAL A 764 21.99 15.70 18.98
CA VAL A 764 21.06 15.00 19.85
C VAL A 764 20.34 15.97 20.77
N SER A 765 19.00 15.89 20.82
CA SER A 765 18.14 16.59 21.76
C SER A 765 17.33 15.59 22.57
N ILE A 766 17.67 15.39 23.85
CA ILE A 766 16.95 14.46 24.75
C ILE A 766 15.97 15.29 25.58
N HIS A 767 14.67 15.14 25.30
CA HIS A 767 13.59 15.89 25.98
C HIS A 767 13.31 15.32 27.37
N MET A 768 13.92 15.93 28.38
CA MET A 768 13.87 15.51 29.79
C MET A 768 14.14 16.69 30.73
N ALA A 769 13.90 16.50 32.02
CA ALA A 769 14.34 17.44 33.04
C ALA A 769 15.88 17.62 33.02
N ARG A 770 16.36 18.77 33.46
CA ARG A 770 17.81 19.06 33.46
C ARG A 770 18.54 18.05 34.35
N PRO A 771 19.48 17.26 33.80
CA PRO A 771 20.26 16.31 34.56
C PRO A 771 21.40 17.01 35.37
N LYS A 772 21.90 16.32 36.39
CA LYS A 772 23.09 16.76 37.13
C LYS A 772 24.35 16.57 36.30
N THR A 773 24.43 15.45 35.61
CA THR A 773 25.59 15.10 34.79
C THR A 773 25.16 14.46 33.46
N VAL A 774 25.91 14.73 32.42
CA VAL A 774 25.84 14.01 31.14
C VAL A 774 27.21 13.45 30.83
N THR A 775 27.28 12.18 30.50
CA THR A 775 28.51 11.50 30.09
C THR A 775 28.32 10.90 28.69
N VAL A 776 29.37 10.91 27.90
CA VAL A 776 29.39 10.33 26.54
C VAL A 776 30.55 9.35 26.44
N ALA A 777 30.28 8.17 25.92
CA ALA A 777 31.27 7.13 25.64
C ALA A 777 31.17 6.67 24.17
N GLY A 778 32.21 6.01 23.68
CA GLY A 778 32.22 5.42 22.34
C GLY A 778 32.45 6.37 21.18
N VAL A 779 32.98 7.56 21.44
CA VAL A 779 33.36 8.55 20.42
C VAL A 779 34.88 8.69 20.34
N ALA A 780 35.43 8.66 19.13
CA ALA A 780 36.84 8.89 18.91
C ALA A 780 37.20 10.37 19.20
N ASN A 781 38.17 10.62 20.04
CA ASN A 781 38.76 11.96 20.32
C ASN A 781 37.73 13.02 20.77
N THR A 782 36.98 12.76 21.82
CA THR A 782 36.13 13.78 22.41
C THR A 782 36.91 14.67 23.35
N PRO A 783 37.17 16.00 23.04
CA PRO A 783 37.23 16.98 24.11
C PRO A 783 35.93 16.87 24.85
N LYS A 784 35.90 16.96 26.19
CA LYS A 784 34.71 16.89 27.05
C LYS A 784 33.48 17.39 26.26
N SER A 785 32.57 16.48 25.88
CA SER A 785 31.41 16.85 25.06
C SER A 785 30.64 17.93 25.82
N GLU A 786 30.72 19.15 25.32
CA GLU A 786 30.00 20.27 25.89
C GLU A 786 28.51 19.98 25.60
N TRP A 787 27.79 19.61 26.62
CA TRP A 787 26.35 19.56 26.55
C TRP A 787 25.74 20.87 27.05
N SER A 788 24.64 21.24 26.53
CA SER A 788 23.82 22.37 27.00
C SER A 788 22.40 21.90 27.36
N TYR A 789 21.69 22.72 28.12
CA TYR A 789 20.29 22.47 28.42
C TYR A 789 19.44 23.59 27.84
N ASN A 790 18.62 23.27 26.86
CA ASN A 790 17.63 24.18 26.32
C ASN A 790 16.40 24.20 27.25
N THR A 791 16.22 25.34 27.95
CA THR A 791 15.17 25.50 28.96
C THR A 791 13.78 25.58 28.31
N GLU A 792 13.66 26.16 27.11
CA GLU A 792 12.39 26.29 26.38
C GLU A 792 11.93 24.93 25.88
N ALA A 793 12.81 24.21 25.20
CA ALA A 793 12.53 22.87 24.69
C ALA A 793 12.59 21.76 25.77
N LYS A 794 13.01 22.12 27.00
CA LYS A 794 13.29 21.17 28.10
C LYS A 794 14.14 20.00 27.63
N ALA A 795 15.22 20.26 26.92
CA ALA A 795 16.06 19.23 26.31
C ALA A 795 17.55 19.38 26.64
N VAL A 796 18.21 18.26 26.83
CA VAL A 796 19.67 18.15 26.83
C VAL A 796 20.12 18.14 25.38
N CYS A 797 20.99 19.06 25.00
CA CYS A 797 21.49 19.21 23.63
C CYS A 797 23.00 18.96 23.60
N LEU A 798 23.44 18.10 22.69
CA LEU A 798 24.87 17.83 22.44
C LEU A 798 25.08 17.31 21.03
N SER A 799 26.33 17.42 20.54
CA SER A 799 26.73 16.85 19.24
C SER A 799 27.70 15.69 19.46
N VAL A 800 27.47 14.61 18.77
CA VAL A 800 28.34 13.43 18.77
C VAL A 800 28.62 12.97 17.35
N THR A 801 29.74 12.28 17.18
CA THR A 801 30.11 11.67 15.90
C THR A 801 30.41 10.20 16.14
N GLU A 802 29.91 9.33 15.25
CA GLU A 802 30.17 7.90 15.35
C GLU A 802 31.67 7.57 15.27
N ASP A 803 32.03 6.42 15.78
CA ASP A 803 33.36 5.84 15.58
C ASP A 803 33.63 5.66 14.06
N PRO A 804 34.76 6.21 13.52
CA PRO A 804 35.12 6.06 12.11
C PRO A 804 35.19 4.59 11.66
N GLU A 805 35.62 3.69 12.55
CA GLU A 805 35.68 2.25 12.29
C GLU A 805 34.31 1.56 12.46
N ARG A 806 33.34 2.27 13.00
CA ARG A 806 31.97 1.76 13.25
C ARG A 806 31.93 0.46 14.06
N LYS A 807 32.75 0.38 15.09
CA LYS A 807 32.86 -0.80 15.96
C LYS A 807 32.27 -0.58 17.35
N THR A 808 32.23 0.68 17.78
CA THR A 808 31.84 1.04 19.14
C THR A 808 30.54 1.87 19.11
N PRO A 809 29.52 1.52 19.93
CA PRO A 809 28.32 2.33 20.04
C PRO A 809 28.61 3.66 20.72
N VAL A 810 27.89 4.70 20.33
CA VAL A 810 27.85 5.98 21.07
C VAL A 810 26.85 5.83 22.19
N VAL A 811 27.29 6.04 23.43
CA VAL A 811 26.45 5.94 24.62
C VAL A 811 26.40 7.28 25.34
N ILE A 812 25.22 7.85 25.48
CA ILE A 812 24.95 9.11 26.17
C ILE A 812 24.15 8.78 27.44
N GLN A 813 24.69 9.09 28.62
CA GLN A 813 24.02 8.89 29.91
C GLN A 813 23.74 10.24 30.57
N CYS A 814 22.49 10.48 30.92
CA CYS A 814 22.00 11.64 31.66
C CYS A 814 21.56 11.21 33.06
N ASN A 815 22.22 11.68 34.11
CA ASN A 815 21.87 11.37 35.51
C ASN A 815 21.08 12.52 36.13
N LEU A 816 19.89 12.24 36.68
CA LEU A 816 18.94 13.19 37.26
C LEU A 816 19.28 13.61 38.69
#